data_0275e1c4971d1894ead28138004bda7a
#
_entry.id   0275e1c4971d1894ead28138004bda7a
#
_cell.length_a   1.000
_cell.length_b   1.000
_cell.length_c   1.000
_cell.angle_alpha   90.00
_cell.angle_beta   90.00
_cell.angle_gamma   90.00
#
_symmetry.space_group_name_H-M   'P 1'
#
loop_
_entity.id
_entity.type
_entity.pdbx_description
1 polymer ?
#
loop_
_entity_poly.entity_id
_entity_poly.type
_entity_poly.pdbx_seq_one_letter_code
_entity_poly.pdbx_strand_id
1 'polypeptide(L)'
;MNRLLALLLFVAACNSAPRPSGAPKGLVDTAPLRTHWTPEELQASCAEAEKTSDAKLVEVVGIPDAKRTFANTPEAIEQVTADWGEAVSRADFMKNIHVDEKVRAAAAACEEEAGKYAARLASRKDLYLAIGAWQGKKEPVGPQQARLVEIAMRDFHRAGVDLPEEKRAELVKLRERIAELQTRFSTNLAEDTTSIEMAPGELEGMPESYLSRLKKGEGGKFIVTTKYPDYFPFMENARRTEARRKLETAFMNRGAKHNLQLLDEAIALRDQAARLLGYPTHADYVTEIQMAKNARTVREFEDKLQTRLRERLASDTAKMSAMKLADTGDPKIRSWDWRYYLNQLRKRDYALDDEQIRAYFPADKVMSGMFEVYSTLLGVQFRRAPDAKVWADGVSLYEVRDGERLVAKFYADLFPRPGKYGHAAAFPLTPGRELRGGYQVPLTVLVVNFTPPQGGEPAHLTLNEVETLFHEFGHVMHSSLTTAQYATLSGTNVATDFVEAPSQMLENWVYRPEVLKLLSSGPDGEPLPAELMQRIAKARKFDAGVKYSRQVFLGQFDLYIHTHGAKVDSDATARRLWEEIMAFPEDPQAHFAAGFGHMMGGYDAGYYGYLWSEVFAADLFTRFAREGVLNPDTGRDYRNIILAKGRTEDPDQLLREFLGRNPSEDAFLKQIGIGASTASK
;
A
#
# COMPACT_ATOMS: atom_id res chain seq x y z
N MET A 1 43.43 61.82 32.08
CA MET A 1 41.98 61.96 32.32
C MET A 1 41.25 60.84 31.56
N ASN A 2 40.73 59.93 32.37
CA ASN A 2 40.10 58.65 32.02
C ASN A 2 38.91 58.77 31.08
N ARG A 3 38.76 57.83 30.15
CA ARG A 3 37.47 57.17 29.80
C ARG A 3 37.72 55.76 29.27
N LEU A 4 37.33 54.79 30.07
CA LEU A 4 37.18 53.40 29.73
C LEU A 4 36.09 53.20 28.66
N LEU A 5 36.40 52.42 27.62
CA LEU A 5 35.39 51.84 26.71
C LEU A 5 35.15 50.42 27.14
N ALA A 6 33.94 50.12 27.62
CA ALA A 6 33.46 48.75 27.89
C ALA A 6 33.00 48.10 26.57
N LEU A 7 33.65 47.01 26.19
CA LEU A 7 33.24 46.14 25.09
C LEU A 7 32.15 45.19 25.62
N LEU A 8 30.90 45.36 25.15
CA LEU A 8 29.78 44.43 25.34
C LEU A 8 29.90 43.32 24.32
N LEU A 9 30.32 42.15 24.77
CA LEU A 9 30.19 40.87 24.03
C LEU A 9 28.72 40.45 24.02
N PHE A 10 28.06 40.58 22.86
CA PHE A 10 26.78 39.90 22.59
C PHE A 10 27.08 38.41 22.32
N VAL A 11 26.83 37.57 23.31
CA VAL A 11 26.71 36.15 23.10
C VAL A 11 25.33 35.91 22.47
N ALA A 12 25.31 35.61 21.17
CA ALA A 12 24.13 35.12 20.51
C ALA A 12 23.78 33.74 21.09
N ALA A 13 22.79 33.68 21.95
CA ALA A 13 22.18 32.43 22.37
C ALA A 13 21.42 31.88 21.16
N CYS A 14 21.99 30.84 20.54
CA CYS A 14 21.22 29.97 19.64
C CYS A 14 20.11 29.32 20.47
N ASN A 15 18.89 29.78 20.28
CA ASN A 15 17.68 29.10 20.73
C ASN A 15 17.59 27.79 19.95
N SER A 16 18.19 26.73 20.47
CA SER A 16 17.83 25.35 20.11
C SER A 16 16.40 25.13 20.59
N ALA A 17 15.50 24.85 19.64
CA ALA A 17 14.15 24.38 19.95
C ALA A 17 14.20 23.26 21.00
N PRO A 18 13.29 23.20 21.97
CA PRO A 18 13.27 22.13 22.96
C PRO A 18 13.11 20.78 22.24
N ARG A 19 14.05 19.88 22.47
CA ARG A 19 13.91 18.46 22.12
C ARG A 19 12.64 17.96 22.79
N PRO A 20 11.77 17.17 22.08
CA PRO A 20 10.66 16.53 22.75
C PRO A 20 11.20 15.72 23.94
N SER A 21 10.67 15.98 25.10
CA SER A 21 11.01 15.31 26.35
C SER A 21 10.60 13.86 26.27
N GLY A 22 11.56 12.93 26.19
CA GLY A 22 11.33 11.51 26.32
C GLY A 22 11.96 10.67 25.22
N ALA A 23 13.29 10.75 25.03
CA ALA A 23 13.97 9.64 24.34
C ALA A 23 13.78 8.38 25.20
N PRO A 24 13.29 7.26 24.64
CA PRO A 24 13.06 6.03 25.41
C PRO A 24 14.36 5.60 26.10
N LYS A 25 14.25 5.16 27.36
CA LYS A 25 15.39 4.82 28.25
C LYS A 25 16.17 3.57 27.81
N GLY A 26 15.83 2.97 26.67
CA GLY A 26 16.46 1.81 26.07
C GLY A 26 15.73 1.39 24.81
N LEU A 27 16.24 0.38 24.14
CA LEU A 27 15.56 -0.27 23.02
C LEU A 27 15.25 -1.72 23.39
N VAL A 28 14.04 -2.16 23.07
CA VAL A 28 13.66 -3.57 23.13
C VAL A 28 13.78 -4.12 21.73
N ASP A 29 14.83 -4.89 21.50
CA ASP A 29 15.05 -5.49 20.19
C ASP A 29 13.98 -6.54 19.89
N THR A 30 13.36 -6.42 18.71
CA THR A 30 12.35 -7.35 18.25
C THR A 30 13.00 -8.68 17.86
N ALA A 31 12.47 -9.77 18.38
CA ALA A 31 12.91 -11.11 18.04
C ALA A 31 12.79 -11.33 16.50
N PRO A 32 13.73 -12.07 15.89
CA PRO A 32 13.62 -12.46 14.49
C PRO A 32 12.28 -13.16 14.21
N LEU A 33 11.82 -13.07 12.94
CA LEU A 33 10.62 -13.78 12.51
C LEU A 33 10.88 -15.29 12.63
N ARG A 34 9.94 -16.02 13.26
CA ARG A 34 9.98 -17.48 13.25
C ARG A 34 9.62 -17.98 11.84
N THR A 35 10.54 -18.67 11.20
CA THR A 35 10.42 -19.10 9.80
C THR A 35 10.14 -20.59 9.64
N HIS A 36 10.29 -21.37 10.71
CA HIS A 36 10.04 -22.81 10.73
C HIS A 36 8.82 -23.11 11.60
N TRP A 37 7.75 -23.55 10.95
CA TRP A 37 6.49 -23.89 11.57
C TRP A 37 6.02 -25.26 11.09
N THR A 38 5.41 -26.06 11.98
CA THR A 38 4.43 -27.05 11.54
C THR A 38 3.03 -26.39 11.50
N PRO A 39 2.09 -26.94 10.73
CA PRO A 39 0.71 -26.42 10.72
C PRO A 39 0.09 -26.35 12.12
N GLU A 40 0.32 -27.40 12.93
CA GLU A 40 -0.22 -27.54 14.29
C GLU A 40 0.38 -26.51 15.25
N GLU A 41 1.69 -26.28 15.18
CA GLU A 41 2.36 -25.26 15.99
C GLU A 41 1.87 -23.85 15.67
N LEU A 42 1.64 -23.54 14.39
CA LEU A 42 1.16 -22.24 13.96
C LEU A 42 -0.27 -22.02 14.48
N GLN A 43 -1.17 -22.96 14.28
CA GLN A 43 -2.54 -22.87 14.79
C GLN A 43 -2.59 -22.78 16.32
N ALA A 44 -1.78 -23.57 17.02
CA ALA A 44 -1.69 -23.50 18.47
C ALA A 44 -1.18 -22.13 18.96
N SER A 45 -0.22 -21.52 18.25
CA SER A 45 0.28 -20.19 18.57
C SER A 45 -0.80 -19.11 18.44
N CYS A 46 -1.62 -19.16 17.40
CA CYS A 46 -2.73 -18.22 17.20
C CYS A 46 -3.81 -18.39 18.30
N ALA A 47 -4.21 -19.63 18.58
CA ALA A 47 -5.19 -19.90 19.63
C ALA A 47 -4.69 -19.49 21.03
N GLU A 48 -3.41 -19.68 21.34
CA GLU A 48 -2.82 -19.24 22.61
C GLU A 48 -2.74 -17.73 22.73
N ALA A 49 -2.49 -17.03 21.63
CA ALA A 49 -2.51 -15.57 21.59
C ALA A 49 -3.91 -15.01 21.94
N GLU A 50 -4.96 -15.57 21.34
CA GLU A 50 -6.34 -15.21 21.64
C GLU A 50 -6.68 -15.48 23.12
N LYS A 51 -6.43 -16.70 23.60
CA LYS A 51 -6.67 -17.10 24.98
C LYS A 51 -5.94 -16.22 26.01
N THR A 52 -4.68 -15.88 25.72
CA THR A 52 -3.88 -15.01 26.58
C THR A 52 -4.44 -13.58 26.60
N SER A 53 -4.87 -13.07 25.44
CA SER A 53 -5.53 -11.78 25.32
C SER A 53 -6.80 -11.72 26.17
N ASP A 54 -7.69 -12.70 26.02
CA ASP A 54 -8.95 -12.76 26.78
C ASP A 54 -8.70 -12.83 28.29
N ALA A 55 -7.78 -13.66 28.75
CA ALA A 55 -7.45 -13.76 30.17
C ALA A 55 -7.01 -12.42 30.77
N LYS A 56 -6.08 -11.72 30.08
CA LYS A 56 -5.60 -10.41 30.51
C LYS A 56 -6.69 -9.33 30.47
N LEU A 57 -7.54 -9.33 29.44
CA LEU A 57 -8.67 -8.39 29.33
C LEU A 57 -9.71 -8.59 30.43
N VAL A 58 -9.95 -9.84 30.85
CA VAL A 58 -10.83 -10.14 32.01
C VAL A 58 -10.23 -9.54 33.28
N GLU A 59 -8.90 -9.63 33.50
CA GLU A 59 -8.25 -8.99 34.65
C GLU A 59 -8.43 -7.46 34.63
N VAL A 60 -8.28 -6.82 33.46
CA VAL A 60 -8.48 -5.36 33.32
C VAL A 60 -9.91 -4.96 33.61
N VAL A 61 -10.89 -5.70 33.10
CA VAL A 61 -12.33 -5.46 33.38
C VAL A 61 -12.64 -5.65 34.87
N GLY A 62 -12.03 -6.62 35.52
CA GLY A 62 -12.20 -6.90 36.95
C GLY A 62 -11.65 -5.83 37.90
N ILE A 63 -10.92 -4.81 37.42
CA ILE A 63 -10.42 -3.72 38.27
C ILE A 63 -11.61 -2.87 38.76
N PRO A 64 -11.77 -2.66 40.09
CA PRO A 64 -12.81 -1.79 40.61
C PRO A 64 -12.68 -0.35 40.05
N ASP A 65 -13.78 0.31 39.70
CA ASP A 65 -13.79 1.64 39.09
C ASP A 65 -13.02 2.67 39.91
N ALA A 66 -13.09 2.62 41.24
CA ALA A 66 -12.33 3.50 42.12
C ALA A 66 -10.79 3.38 41.98
N LYS A 67 -10.30 2.22 41.53
CA LYS A 67 -8.86 1.92 41.37
C LYS A 67 -8.35 2.08 39.91
N ARG A 68 -9.24 2.39 38.95
CA ARG A 68 -8.84 2.57 37.56
C ARG A 68 -7.93 3.77 37.39
N THR A 69 -6.89 3.58 36.60
CA THR A 69 -5.95 4.63 36.14
C THR A 69 -5.76 4.48 34.64
N PHE A 70 -5.17 5.48 34.00
CA PHE A 70 -4.80 5.35 32.57
C PHE A 70 -3.96 4.09 32.33
N ALA A 71 -2.93 3.89 33.14
CA ALA A 71 -1.98 2.79 33.00
C ALA A 71 -2.61 1.39 33.15
N ASN A 72 -3.59 1.21 34.06
CA ASN A 72 -4.18 -0.10 34.30
C ASN A 72 -5.51 -0.35 33.54
N THR A 73 -5.96 0.60 32.75
CA THR A 73 -7.22 0.45 31.98
C THR A 73 -7.01 0.79 30.51
N PRO A 74 -7.01 2.05 29.99
CA PRO A 74 -6.81 2.29 28.55
C PRO A 74 -5.47 1.74 28.03
N GLU A 75 -4.38 2.02 28.70
CA GLU A 75 -3.04 1.57 28.29
C GLU A 75 -2.90 0.05 28.40
N ALA A 76 -3.45 -0.58 29.43
CA ALA A 76 -3.44 -2.04 29.57
C ALA A 76 -4.23 -2.73 28.47
N ILE A 77 -5.41 -2.20 28.07
CA ILE A 77 -6.18 -2.71 26.94
C ILE A 77 -5.36 -2.59 25.66
N GLU A 78 -4.77 -1.43 25.39
CA GLU A 78 -3.90 -1.19 24.21
C GLU A 78 -2.73 -2.17 24.18
N GLN A 79 -2.02 -2.38 25.27
CA GLN A 79 -0.89 -3.30 25.34
C GLN A 79 -1.32 -4.75 25.06
N VAL A 80 -2.44 -5.21 25.66
CA VAL A 80 -2.93 -6.57 25.45
C VAL A 80 -3.36 -6.80 24.01
N THR A 81 -4.08 -5.85 23.41
CA THR A 81 -4.54 -5.97 22.02
C THR A 81 -3.38 -5.85 21.03
N ALA A 82 -2.37 -5.02 21.32
CA ALA A 82 -1.16 -4.92 20.52
C ALA A 82 -0.30 -6.18 20.60
N ASP A 83 -0.15 -6.79 21.79
CA ASP A 83 0.58 -8.07 21.96
C ASP A 83 -0.10 -9.21 21.17
N TRP A 84 -1.44 -9.27 21.22
CA TRP A 84 -2.22 -10.22 20.43
C TRP A 84 -2.03 -9.97 18.93
N GLY A 85 -2.22 -8.74 18.48
CA GLY A 85 -2.10 -8.37 17.07
C GLY A 85 -0.71 -8.67 16.52
N GLU A 86 0.37 -8.40 17.27
CA GLU A 86 1.73 -8.75 16.88
C GLU A 86 1.94 -10.26 16.77
N ALA A 87 1.48 -11.03 17.74
CA ALA A 87 1.63 -12.49 17.74
C ALA A 87 0.93 -13.11 16.53
N VAL A 88 -0.29 -12.67 16.22
CA VAL A 88 -1.09 -13.12 15.08
C VAL A 88 -0.44 -12.69 13.76
N SER A 89 -0.12 -11.41 13.59
CA SER A 89 0.49 -10.90 12.34
C SER A 89 1.79 -11.61 11.97
N ARG A 90 2.57 -12.03 12.96
CA ARG A 90 3.82 -12.77 12.73
C ARG A 90 3.57 -14.24 12.34
N ALA A 91 2.45 -14.82 12.73
CA ALA A 91 2.06 -16.19 12.40
C ALA A 91 1.30 -16.27 11.07
N ASP A 92 0.26 -15.44 10.89
CA ASP A 92 -0.58 -15.44 9.69
C ASP A 92 0.16 -14.95 8.45
N PHE A 93 1.19 -14.12 8.62
CA PHE A 93 2.06 -13.68 7.52
C PHE A 93 2.68 -14.87 6.74
N MET A 94 2.83 -16.03 7.38
CA MET A 94 3.35 -17.25 6.72
C MET A 94 2.51 -17.67 5.50
N LYS A 95 1.22 -17.30 5.44
CA LYS A 95 0.38 -17.56 4.24
C LYS A 95 0.94 -16.91 2.98
N ASN A 96 1.64 -15.77 3.14
CA ASN A 96 2.16 -14.94 2.05
C ASN A 96 3.53 -15.40 1.54
N ILE A 97 4.27 -16.19 2.33
CA ILE A 97 5.69 -16.44 2.05
C ILE A 97 6.15 -17.88 2.21
N HIS A 98 5.44 -18.71 2.98
CA HIS A 98 5.94 -20.03 3.35
C HIS A 98 5.94 -21.01 2.17
N VAL A 99 7.01 -21.82 2.05
CA VAL A 99 7.16 -22.76 0.93
C VAL A 99 6.21 -23.96 1.05
N ASP A 100 5.91 -24.42 2.28
CA ASP A 100 4.98 -25.50 2.54
C ASP A 100 3.53 -25.02 2.47
N GLU A 101 2.74 -25.64 1.58
CA GLU A 101 1.32 -25.33 1.38
C GLU A 101 0.47 -25.57 2.63
N LYS A 102 0.79 -26.62 3.42
CA LYS A 102 0.04 -26.90 4.65
C LYS A 102 0.24 -25.82 5.71
N VAL A 103 1.45 -25.26 5.79
CA VAL A 103 1.73 -24.11 6.69
C VAL A 103 1.00 -22.87 6.19
N ARG A 104 0.97 -22.62 4.86
CA ARG A 104 0.18 -21.51 4.30
C ARG A 104 -1.30 -21.66 4.61
N ALA A 105 -1.85 -22.86 4.47
CA ALA A 105 -3.25 -23.14 4.82
C ALA A 105 -3.53 -22.92 6.31
N ALA A 106 -2.63 -23.36 7.20
CA ALA A 106 -2.76 -23.12 8.63
C ALA A 106 -2.69 -21.61 8.98
N ALA A 107 -1.83 -20.87 8.28
CA ALA A 107 -1.71 -19.43 8.46
C ALA A 107 -2.95 -18.68 7.95
N ALA A 108 -3.56 -19.10 6.85
CA ALA A 108 -4.83 -18.57 6.37
C ALA A 108 -5.99 -18.84 7.35
N ALA A 109 -6.03 -20.04 7.94
CA ALA A 109 -7.00 -20.35 9.01
C ALA A 109 -6.78 -19.51 10.27
N CYS A 110 -5.52 -19.22 10.63
CA CYS A 110 -5.19 -18.30 11.72
C CYS A 110 -5.71 -16.89 11.45
N GLU A 111 -5.52 -16.35 10.23
CA GLU A 111 -6.03 -15.05 9.84
C GLU A 111 -7.56 -14.99 9.91
N GLU A 112 -8.27 -16.03 9.45
CA GLU A 112 -9.72 -16.09 9.52
C GLU A 112 -10.22 -16.03 10.97
N GLU A 113 -9.63 -16.85 11.86
CA GLU A 113 -10.01 -16.83 13.29
C GLU A 113 -9.63 -15.50 13.96
N ALA A 114 -8.50 -14.91 13.62
CA ALA A 114 -8.12 -13.58 14.10
C ALA A 114 -9.11 -12.50 13.67
N GLY A 115 -9.61 -12.53 12.43
CA GLY A 115 -10.65 -11.64 11.95
C GLY A 115 -11.96 -11.76 12.77
N LYS A 116 -12.38 -13.00 13.06
CA LYS A 116 -13.54 -13.27 13.93
C LYS A 116 -13.31 -12.78 15.35
N TYR A 117 -12.14 -13.03 15.91
CA TYR A 117 -11.78 -12.54 17.25
C TYR A 117 -11.76 -11.00 17.31
N ALA A 118 -11.17 -10.34 16.33
CA ALA A 118 -11.18 -8.88 16.24
C ALA A 118 -12.62 -8.31 16.24
N ALA A 119 -13.55 -8.94 15.49
CA ALA A 119 -14.95 -8.55 15.47
C ALA A 119 -15.61 -8.69 16.85
N ARG A 120 -15.34 -9.80 17.55
CA ARG A 120 -15.83 -10.02 18.93
C ARG A 120 -15.23 -9.00 19.90
N LEU A 121 -13.93 -8.78 19.84
CA LEU A 121 -13.19 -7.85 20.70
C LEU A 121 -13.71 -6.41 20.55
N ALA A 122 -13.89 -5.94 19.31
CA ALA A 122 -14.42 -4.60 19.03
C ALA A 122 -15.85 -4.38 19.58
N SER A 123 -16.64 -5.44 19.77
CA SER A 123 -18.00 -5.37 20.29
C SER A 123 -18.11 -5.52 21.82
N ARG A 124 -16.99 -5.65 22.54
CA ARG A 124 -16.95 -5.88 24.01
C ARG A 124 -17.37 -4.65 24.79
N LYS A 125 -18.63 -4.64 25.21
CA LYS A 125 -19.23 -3.54 26.00
C LYS A 125 -18.55 -3.33 27.36
N ASP A 126 -18.04 -4.39 27.98
CA ASP A 126 -17.33 -4.34 29.25
C ASP A 126 -16.02 -3.53 29.17
N LEU A 127 -15.27 -3.65 28.07
CA LEU A 127 -14.06 -2.84 27.82
C LEU A 127 -14.42 -1.36 27.61
N TYR A 128 -15.46 -1.08 26.81
CA TYR A 128 -15.96 0.27 26.62
C TYR A 128 -16.36 0.92 27.95
N LEU A 129 -17.13 0.21 28.78
CA LEU A 129 -17.55 0.69 30.10
C LEU A 129 -16.36 0.90 31.05
N ALA A 130 -15.35 0.04 31.00
CA ALA A 130 -14.13 0.19 31.80
C ALA A 130 -13.36 1.48 31.44
N ILE A 131 -13.22 1.79 30.16
CA ILE A 131 -12.60 3.04 29.70
C ILE A 131 -13.47 4.23 30.10
N GLY A 132 -14.80 4.16 29.93
CA GLY A 132 -15.73 5.20 30.35
C GLY A 132 -15.69 5.50 31.86
N ALA A 133 -15.59 4.47 32.70
CA ALA A 133 -15.43 4.62 34.15
C ALA A 133 -14.12 5.34 34.51
N TRP A 134 -13.03 5.03 33.82
CA TRP A 134 -11.77 5.76 33.97
C TRP A 134 -11.91 7.22 33.51
N GLN A 135 -12.52 7.50 32.33
CA GLN A 135 -12.72 8.88 31.85
C GLN A 135 -13.49 9.74 32.84
N GLY A 136 -14.45 9.17 33.57
CA GLY A 136 -15.22 9.86 34.61
C GLY A 136 -14.36 10.39 35.76
N LYS A 137 -13.14 9.89 35.94
CA LYS A 137 -12.19 10.34 36.98
C LYS A 137 -11.39 11.58 36.56
N LYS A 138 -11.39 11.94 35.27
CA LYS A 138 -10.68 13.12 34.71
C LYS A 138 -9.19 13.13 35.05
N GLU A 139 -8.54 11.97 35.04
CA GLU A 139 -7.09 11.85 35.22
C GLU A 139 -6.36 12.64 34.12
N PRO A 140 -5.38 13.51 34.46
CA PRO A 140 -4.61 14.23 33.47
C PRO A 140 -3.76 13.26 32.61
N VAL A 141 -3.78 13.44 31.29
CA VAL A 141 -3.05 12.61 30.33
C VAL A 141 -2.34 13.47 29.30
N GLY A 142 -1.29 12.91 28.69
CA GLY A 142 -0.57 13.55 27.59
C GLY A 142 -1.33 13.48 26.25
N PRO A 143 -0.85 14.20 25.23
CA PRO A 143 -1.56 14.28 23.92
C PRO A 143 -1.77 12.91 23.26
N GLN A 144 -0.76 12.05 23.20
CA GLN A 144 -0.90 10.72 22.60
C GLN A 144 -1.81 9.79 23.41
N GLN A 145 -1.82 9.91 24.74
CA GLN A 145 -2.74 9.18 25.62
C GLN A 145 -4.20 9.61 25.37
N ALA A 146 -4.44 10.92 25.25
CA ALA A 146 -5.77 11.44 24.92
C ALA A 146 -6.21 10.96 23.54
N ARG A 147 -5.31 10.99 22.56
CA ARG A 147 -5.59 10.52 21.19
C ARG A 147 -5.89 9.02 21.15
N LEU A 148 -5.16 8.20 21.90
CA LEU A 148 -5.43 6.77 22.03
C LEU A 148 -6.87 6.52 22.51
N VAL A 149 -7.27 7.20 23.58
CA VAL A 149 -8.61 7.04 24.16
C VAL A 149 -9.70 7.56 23.21
N GLU A 150 -9.47 8.69 22.55
CA GLU A 150 -10.39 9.22 21.53
C GLU A 150 -10.66 8.17 20.44
N ILE A 151 -9.59 7.57 19.90
CA ILE A 151 -9.67 6.54 18.86
C ILE A 151 -10.38 5.30 19.40
N ALA A 152 -9.99 4.80 20.57
CA ALA A 152 -10.60 3.60 21.16
C ALA A 152 -12.11 3.77 21.39
N MET A 153 -12.53 4.90 21.97
CA MET A 153 -13.94 5.17 22.21
C MET A 153 -14.74 5.33 20.91
N ARG A 154 -14.19 6.06 19.94
CA ARG A 154 -14.78 6.17 18.60
C ARG A 154 -14.96 4.79 17.96
N ASP A 155 -13.93 3.96 18.01
CA ASP A 155 -13.93 2.65 17.35
C ASP A 155 -14.91 1.68 18.04
N PHE A 156 -15.11 1.76 19.36
CA PHE A 156 -16.19 1.05 20.06
C PHE A 156 -17.60 1.52 19.62
N HIS A 157 -17.83 2.82 19.47
CA HIS A 157 -19.09 3.33 18.91
C HIS A 157 -19.33 2.81 17.50
N ARG A 158 -18.32 2.88 16.65
CA ARG A 158 -18.36 2.36 15.27
C ARG A 158 -18.49 0.83 15.21
N ALA A 159 -18.08 0.14 16.26
CA ALA A 159 -18.30 -1.30 16.42
C ALA A 159 -19.72 -1.64 16.91
N GLY A 160 -20.53 -0.65 17.26
CA GLY A 160 -21.92 -0.83 17.64
C GLY A 160 -22.12 -1.08 19.13
N VAL A 161 -21.21 -0.59 20.00
CA VAL A 161 -21.34 -0.78 21.47
C VAL A 161 -22.64 -0.21 22.04
N ASP A 162 -23.22 0.80 21.38
CA ASP A 162 -24.47 1.45 21.77
C ASP A 162 -25.71 0.67 21.32
N LEU A 163 -25.57 -0.33 20.48
CA LEU A 163 -26.67 -1.15 20.00
C LEU A 163 -27.24 -2.03 21.15
N PRO A 164 -28.56 -2.33 21.13
CA PRO A 164 -29.10 -3.39 21.91
C PRO A 164 -28.37 -4.71 21.72
N GLU A 165 -28.33 -5.56 22.72
CA GLU A 165 -27.55 -6.80 22.72
C GLU A 165 -27.82 -7.69 21.50
N GLU A 166 -29.10 -7.88 21.13
CA GLU A 166 -29.50 -8.67 19.97
C GLU A 166 -28.91 -8.11 18.67
N LYS A 167 -29.00 -6.78 18.45
CA LYS A 167 -28.46 -6.12 17.27
C LYS A 167 -26.92 -6.15 17.23
N ARG A 168 -26.28 -6.04 18.40
CA ARG A 168 -24.83 -6.17 18.50
C ARG A 168 -24.37 -7.59 18.16
N ALA A 169 -25.08 -8.61 18.63
CA ALA A 169 -24.81 -10.00 18.28
C ALA A 169 -25.03 -10.27 16.77
N GLU A 170 -26.06 -9.66 16.18
CA GLU A 170 -26.29 -9.70 14.73
C GLU A 170 -25.11 -9.06 13.97
N LEU A 171 -24.65 -7.87 14.37
CA LEU A 171 -23.53 -7.17 13.75
C LEU A 171 -22.23 -8.01 13.81
N VAL A 172 -21.97 -8.69 14.92
CA VAL A 172 -20.80 -9.59 15.05
C VAL A 172 -20.88 -10.70 14.01
N LYS A 173 -22.02 -11.38 13.88
CA LYS A 173 -22.21 -12.44 12.88
C LYS A 173 -22.02 -11.94 11.44
N LEU A 174 -22.51 -10.73 11.12
CA LEU A 174 -22.29 -10.13 9.80
C LEU A 174 -20.79 -9.94 9.53
N ARG A 175 -20.06 -9.41 10.50
CA ARG A 175 -18.59 -9.16 10.36
C ARG A 175 -17.79 -10.46 10.30
N GLU A 176 -18.14 -11.46 11.10
CA GLU A 176 -17.49 -12.79 11.02
C GLU A 176 -17.70 -13.41 9.62
N ARG A 177 -18.91 -13.30 9.06
CA ARG A 177 -19.19 -13.79 7.71
C ARG A 177 -18.42 -13.00 6.65
N ILE A 178 -18.32 -11.68 6.78
CA ILE A 178 -17.51 -10.86 5.87
C ILE A 178 -16.04 -11.30 5.92
N ALA A 179 -15.47 -11.52 7.09
CA ALA A 179 -14.09 -11.98 7.23
C ALA A 179 -13.86 -13.34 6.54
N GLU A 180 -14.78 -14.30 6.70
CA GLU A 180 -14.74 -15.59 5.99
C GLU A 180 -14.76 -15.38 4.45
N LEU A 181 -15.65 -14.53 3.95
CA LEU A 181 -15.75 -14.25 2.50
C LEU A 181 -14.47 -13.61 1.96
N GLN A 182 -13.86 -12.70 2.71
CA GLN A 182 -12.60 -12.04 2.36
C GLN A 182 -11.45 -13.04 2.23
N THR A 183 -11.31 -13.92 3.22
CA THR A 183 -10.26 -14.96 3.19
C THR A 183 -10.47 -15.91 2.01
N ARG A 184 -11.70 -16.39 1.77
CA ARG A 184 -12.01 -17.28 0.65
C ARG A 184 -11.76 -16.64 -0.71
N PHE A 185 -12.15 -15.38 -0.87
CA PHE A 185 -11.90 -14.62 -2.11
C PHE A 185 -10.41 -14.51 -2.40
N SER A 186 -9.63 -14.13 -1.41
CA SER A 186 -8.17 -13.98 -1.54
C SER A 186 -7.47 -15.31 -1.81
N THR A 187 -7.90 -16.39 -1.15
CA THR A 187 -7.39 -17.74 -1.39
C THR A 187 -7.65 -18.20 -2.82
N ASN A 188 -8.87 -17.98 -3.34
CA ASN A 188 -9.21 -18.35 -4.73
C ASN A 188 -8.31 -17.64 -5.75
N LEU A 189 -7.90 -16.39 -5.50
CA LEU A 189 -6.97 -15.66 -6.37
C LEU A 189 -5.52 -16.14 -6.22
N ALA A 190 -5.10 -16.42 -5.00
CA ALA A 190 -3.74 -16.89 -4.75
C ALA A 190 -3.46 -18.26 -5.37
N GLU A 191 -4.46 -19.15 -5.31
CA GLU A 191 -4.41 -20.51 -5.86
C GLU A 191 -4.74 -20.59 -7.36
N ASP A 192 -5.13 -19.46 -7.99
CA ASP A 192 -5.42 -19.44 -9.42
C ASP A 192 -4.16 -19.74 -10.23
N THR A 193 -4.19 -20.87 -10.94
CA THR A 193 -3.10 -21.38 -11.78
C THR A 193 -3.43 -21.26 -13.27
N THR A 194 -4.38 -20.41 -13.63
CA THR A 194 -4.81 -20.20 -15.03
C THR A 194 -3.61 -19.89 -15.90
N SER A 195 -3.51 -20.63 -16.99
CA SER A 195 -2.47 -20.47 -18.00
C SER A 195 -3.03 -20.77 -19.38
N ILE A 196 -2.38 -20.24 -20.41
CA ILE A 196 -2.79 -20.41 -21.80
C ILE A 196 -1.63 -20.99 -22.60
N GLU A 197 -1.93 -21.98 -23.42
CA GLU A 197 -1.01 -22.45 -24.45
C GLU A 197 -1.03 -21.51 -25.65
N MET A 198 0.14 -20.99 -26.01
CA MET A 198 0.38 -20.11 -27.15
C MET A 198 1.25 -20.82 -28.19
N ALA A 199 0.83 -20.81 -29.45
CA ALA A 199 1.68 -21.24 -30.55
C ALA A 199 2.85 -20.24 -30.76
N PRO A 200 3.99 -20.64 -31.34
CA PRO A 200 5.12 -19.73 -31.57
C PRO A 200 4.74 -18.44 -32.33
N GLY A 201 3.81 -18.50 -33.30
CA GLY A 201 3.35 -17.33 -34.03
C GLY A 201 2.47 -16.37 -33.23
N GLU A 202 1.87 -16.82 -32.12
CA GLU A 202 1.09 -15.96 -31.20
C GLU A 202 2.01 -15.13 -30.29
N LEU A 203 3.28 -15.50 -30.20
CA LEU A 203 4.34 -14.82 -29.41
C LEU A 203 5.15 -13.83 -30.25
N GLU A 204 4.72 -13.52 -31.49
CA GLU A 204 5.39 -12.54 -32.34
C GLU A 204 5.47 -11.17 -31.62
N GLY A 205 6.69 -10.60 -31.56
CA GLY A 205 6.98 -9.32 -30.91
C GLY A 205 7.48 -9.45 -29.46
N MET A 206 7.47 -10.68 -28.90
CA MET A 206 8.00 -10.90 -27.55
C MET A 206 9.52 -10.92 -27.54
N PRO A 207 10.18 -10.32 -26.51
CA PRO A 207 11.63 -10.37 -26.35
C PRO A 207 12.13 -11.81 -26.10
N GLU A 208 13.38 -12.10 -26.51
CA GLU A 208 13.99 -13.40 -26.27
C GLU A 208 14.13 -13.71 -24.78
N SER A 209 14.42 -12.68 -23.95
CA SER A 209 14.44 -12.77 -22.48
C SER A 209 13.11 -13.26 -21.90
N TYR A 210 11.97 -12.94 -22.53
CA TYR A 210 10.65 -13.44 -22.16
C TYR A 210 10.45 -14.88 -22.63
N LEU A 211 10.79 -15.18 -23.88
CA LEU A 211 10.58 -16.51 -24.47
C LEU A 211 11.40 -17.60 -23.80
N SER A 212 12.64 -17.29 -23.40
CA SER A 212 13.56 -18.25 -22.78
C SER A 212 13.10 -18.77 -21.42
N ARG A 213 12.28 -18.00 -20.69
CA ARG A 213 11.76 -18.37 -19.37
C ARG A 213 10.43 -19.14 -19.41
N LEU A 214 9.73 -19.13 -20.56
CA LEU A 214 8.46 -19.81 -20.67
C LEU A 214 8.61 -21.34 -20.70
N LYS A 215 7.72 -22.02 -19.98
CA LYS A 215 7.64 -23.48 -20.06
C LYS A 215 7.13 -23.92 -21.43
N LYS A 216 7.69 -24.99 -21.96
CA LYS A 216 7.22 -25.64 -23.19
C LYS A 216 6.01 -26.53 -22.88
N GLY A 217 4.95 -26.38 -23.66
CA GLY A 217 3.79 -27.24 -23.71
C GLY A 217 3.88 -28.30 -24.80
N GLU A 218 2.79 -29.02 -25.05
CA GLU A 218 2.70 -30.01 -26.12
C GLU A 218 2.74 -29.37 -27.51
N GLY A 219 3.28 -30.09 -28.49
CA GLY A 219 3.32 -29.62 -29.87
C GLY A 219 4.17 -28.39 -30.14
N GLY A 220 5.15 -28.08 -29.27
CA GLY A 220 6.04 -26.92 -29.40
C GLY A 220 5.40 -25.59 -29.00
N LYS A 221 4.25 -25.60 -28.36
CA LYS A 221 3.62 -24.43 -27.77
C LYS A 221 4.36 -23.96 -26.51
N PHE A 222 4.02 -22.76 -26.07
CA PHE A 222 4.53 -22.16 -24.82
C PHE A 222 3.37 -21.96 -23.85
N ILE A 223 3.65 -22.15 -22.55
CA ILE A 223 2.69 -21.92 -21.48
C ILE A 223 2.89 -20.50 -20.94
N VAL A 224 1.88 -19.65 -21.11
CA VAL A 224 1.84 -18.29 -20.59
C VAL A 224 0.85 -18.25 -19.44
N THR A 225 1.30 -17.82 -18.25
CA THR A 225 0.45 -17.74 -17.07
C THR A 225 -0.21 -16.36 -16.94
N THR A 226 -1.23 -16.26 -16.07
CA THR A 226 -1.87 -14.99 -15.70
C THR A 226 -1.10 -14.24 -14.58
N LYS A 227 0.08 -14.70 -14.20
CA LYS A 227 0.91 -13.99 -13.22
C LYS A 227 1.54 -12.74 -13.85
N TYR A 228 1.75 -11.71 -13.05
CA TYR A 228 2.21 -10.39 -13.54
C TYR A 228 3.47 -10.42 -14.41
N PRO A 229 4.53 -11.19 -14.08
CA PRO A 229 5.71 -11.25 -14.93
C PRO A 229 5.46 -11.83 -16.34
N ASP A 230 4.39 -12.62 -16.51
CA ASP A 230 3.99 -13.14 -17.83
C ASP A 230 2.97 -12.22 -18.51
N TYR A 231 1.98 -11.74 -17.76
CA TYR A 231 0.86 -10.99 -18.30
C TYR A 231 1.27 -9.61 -18.85
N PHE A 232 1.92 -8.78 -18.03
CA PHE A 232 2.20 -7.39 -18.44
C PHE A 232 3.15 -7.30 -19.65
N PRO A 233 4.32 -7.96 -19.67
CA PRO A 233 5.18 -7.92 -20.84
C PRO A 233 4.50 -8.45 -22.10
N PHE A 234 3.65 -9.47 -21.96
CA PHE A 234 2.89 -10.01 -23.08
C PHE A 234 1.90 -8.97 -23.64
N MET A 235 1.10 -8.35 -22.79
CA MET A 235 0.11 -7.34 -23.20
C MET A 235 0.75 -6.09 -23.82
N GLU A 236 1.99 -5.79 -23.47
CA GLU A 236 2.75 -4.63 -23.98
C GLU A 236 3.49 -4.92 -25.30
N ASN A 237 3.87 -6.17 -25.55
CA ASN A 237 4.79 -6.49 -26.65
C ASN A 237 4.20 -7.47 -27.67
N ALA A 238 3.26 -8.35 -27.33
CA ALA A 238 2.71 -9.34 -28.26
C ALA A 238 1.96 -8.64 -29.41
N ARG A 239 2.41 -8.85 -30.64
CA ARG A 239 1.85 -8.16 -31.82
C ARG A 239 0.46 -8.64 -32.18
N ARG A 240 0.15 -9.92 -31.96
CA ARG A 240 -1.11 -10.54 -32.38
C ARG A 240 -2.25 -10.14 -31.44
N THR A 241 -3.23 -9.38 -31.99
CA THR A 241 -4.42 -8.90 -31.27
C THR A 241 -5.20 -10.05 -30.58
N GLU A 242 -5.44 -11.17 -31.30
CA GLU A 242 -6.18 -12.30 -30.73
C GLU A 242 -5.41 -13.01 -29.60
N ALA A 243 -4.09 -13.03 -29.65
CA ALA A 243 -3.27 -13.59 -28.57
C ALA A 243 -3.38 -12.72 -27.31
N ARG A 244 -3.34 -11.38 -27.46
CA ARG A 244 -3.56 -10.45 -26.35
C ARG A 244 -4.97 -10.62 -25.77
N ARG A 245 -6.01 -10.72 -26.62
CA ARG A 245 -7.38 -10.94 -26.19
C ARG A 245 -7.49 -12.22 -25.36
N LYS A 246 -6.96 -13.35 -25.84
CA LYS A 246 -6.97 -14.62 -25.10
C LYS A 246 -6.38 -14.48 -23.70
N LEU A 247 -5.21 -13.87 -23.59
CA LEU A 247 -4.54 -13.75 -22.29
C LEU A 247 -5.26 -12.76 -21.38
N GLU A 248 -5.76 -11.64 -21.91
CA GLU A 248 -6.53 -10.68 -21.12
C GLU A 248 -7.84 -11.29 -20.60
N THR A 249 -8.59 -11.98 -21.45
CA THR A 249 -9.82 -12.67 -21.04
C THR A 249 -9.54 -13.65 -19.90
N ALA A 250 -8.46 -14.45 -20.02
CA ALA A 250 -8.05 -15.36 -18.95
C ALA A 250 -7.65 -14.64 -17.67
N PHE A 251 -6.92 -13.54 -17.79
CA PHE A 251 -6.50 -12.72 -16.66
C PHE A 251 -7.69 -12.08 -15.93
N MET A 252 -8.66 -11.53 -16.69
CA MET A 252 -9.86 -10.91 -16.12
C MET A 252 -10.82 -11.94 -15.51
N ASN A 253 -10.70 -13.21 -15.89
CA ASN A 253 -11.55 -14.30 -15.39
C ASN A 253 -10.93 -15.09 -14.22
N ARG A 254 -9.82 -14.60 -13.63
CA ARG A 254 -9.26 -15.22 -12.43
C ARG A 254 -10.29 -15.19 -11.30
N GLY A 255 -10.52 -16.33 -10.69
CA GLY A 255 -11.48 -16.47 -9.60
C GLY A 255 -12.97 -16.35 -10.04
N ALA A 256 -13.31 -16.06 -11.30
CA ALA A 256 -14.69 -15.76 -11.75
C ALA A 256 -15.71 -16.83 -11.37
N LYS A 257 -15.29 -18.10 -11.31
CA LYS A 257 -16.16 -19.23 -10.95
C LYS A 257 -16.84 -19.06 -9.58
N HIS A 258 -16.19 -18.38 -8.63
CA HIS A 258 -16.65 -18.29 -7.25
C HIS A 258 -16.70 -16.86 -6.70
N ASN A 259 -15.77 -16.01 -7.11
CA ASN A 259 -15.51 -14.74 -6.45
C ASN A 259 -16.60 -13.67 -6.68
N LEU A 260 -17.31 -13.69 -7.81
CA LEU A 260 -18.43 -12.76 -8.03
C LEU A 260 -19.50 -12.92 -6.94
N GLN A 261 -19.89 -14.17 -6.66
CA GLN A 261 -20.88 -14.44 -5.61
C GLN A 261 -20.38 -14.05 -4.22
N LEU A 262 -19.09 -14.30 -3.92
CA LEU A 262 -18.50 -13.91 -2.64
C LEU A 262 -18.47 -12.39 -2.49
N LEU A 263 -18.16 -11.66 -3.57
CA LEU A 263 -18.15 -10.19 -3.56
C LEU A 263 -19.55 -9.61 -3.37
N ASP A 264 -20.54 -10.09 -4.15
CA ASP A 264 -21.92 -9.61 -4.06
C ASP A 264 -22.53 -9.89 -2.67
N GLU A 265 -22.25 -11.07 -2.08
CA GLU A 265 -22.62 -11.38 -0.72
C GLU A 265 -21.96 -10.42 0.29
N ALA A 266 -20.65 -10.16 0.14
CA ALA A 266 -19.94 -9.25 1.04
C ALA A 266 -20.48 -7.81 0.95
N ILE A 267 -20.78 -7.31 -0.26
CA ILE A 267 -21.42 -5.99 -0.47
C ILE A 267 -22.75 -5.91 0.26
N ALA A 268 -23.60 -6.94 0.14
CA ALA A 268 -24.89 -6.99 0.80
C ALA A 268 -24.77 -6.98 2.34
N LEU A 269 -23.84 -7.76 2.89
CA LEU A 269 -23.58 -7.82 4.34
C LEU A 269 -23.00 -6.52 4.89
N ARG A 270 -22.12 -5.86 4.12
CA ARG A 270 -21.56 -4.54 4.46
C ARG A 270 -22.64 -3.47 4.51
N ASP A 271 -23.57 -3.45 3.54
CA ASP A 271 -24.72 -2.53 3.55
C ASP A 271 -25.61 -2.78 4.78
N GLN A 272 -25.90 -4.05 5.09
CA GLN A 272 -26.66 -4.41 6.30
C GLN A 272 -25.98 -3.94 7.59
N ALA A 273 -24.69 -4.19 7.72
CA ALA A 273 -23.89 -3.78 8.88
C ALA A 273 -23.87 -2.25 9.04
N ALA A 274 -23.67 -1.50 7.95
CA ALA A 274 -23.68 -0.05 7.96
C ALA A 274 -25.05 0.50 8.40
N ARG A 275 -26.14 -0.02 7.85
CA ARG A 275 -27.52 0.38 8.23
C ARG A 275 -27.84 0.04 9.67
N LEU A 276 -27.38 -1.11 10.16
CA LEU A 276 -27.57 -1.50 11.56
C LEU A 276 -26.89 -0.51 12.51
N LEU A 277 -25.76 0.07 12.08
CA LEU A 277 -25.01 1.11 12.79
C LEU A 277 -25.59 2.54 12.58
N GLY A 278 -26.61 2.71 11.73
CA GLY A 278 -27.25 4.00 11.46
C GLY A 278 -26.62 4.80 10.31
N TYR A 279 -25.69 4.23 9.56
CA TYR A 279 -25.13 4.87 8.38
C TYR A 279 -26.01 4.64 7.14
N PRO A 280 -26.10 5.64 6.23
CA PRO A 280 -26.87 5.49 4.99
C PRO A 280 -26.31 4.39 4.09
N THR A 281 -24.98 4.27 4.01
CA THR A 281 -24.28 3.30 3.16
C THR A 281 -22.99 2.80 3.82
N HIS A 282 -22.42 1.71 3.31
CA HIS A 282 -21.11 1.24 3.74
C HIS A 282 -20.00 2.27 3.42
N ALA A 283 -20.10 2.95 2.29
CA ALA A 283 -19.13 3.99 1.93
C ALA A 283 -19.15 5.16 2.94
N ASP A 284 -20.31 5.58 3.43
CA ASP A 284 -20.39 6.62 4.48
C ASP A 284 -19.76 6.13 5.79
N TYR A 285 -19.99 4.85 6.16
CA TYR A 285 -19.36 4.25 7.32
C TYR A 285 -17.82 4.26 7.21
N VAL A 286 -17.27 3.84 6.07
CA VAL A 286 -15.81 3.76 5.89
C VAL A 286 -15.18 5.16 5.87
N THR A 287 -15.73 6.06 5.06
CA THR A 287 -15.13 7.38 4.81
C THR A 287 -15.20 8.36 5.97
N GLU A 288 -16.09 8.14 6.96
CA GLU A 288 -16.21 9.00 8.15
C GLU A 288 -14.87 9.28 8.84
N ILE A 289 -14.04 8.25 8.97
CA ILE A 289 -12.75 8.33 9.67
C ILE A 289 -11.56 8.64 8.76
N GLN A 290 -11.81 8.80 7.47
CA GLN A 290 -10.82 9.14 6.46
C GLN A 290 -10.67 10.66 6.31
N MET A 291 -9.69 11.13 5.50
CA MET A 291 -9.56 12.55 5.18
C MET A 291 -10.78 13.09 4.44
N ALA A 292 -11.37 12.31 3.55
CA ALA A 292 -12.57 12.66 2.78
C ALA A 292 -13.83 12.86 3.62
N LYS A 293 -13.93 12.22 4.81
CA LYS A 293 -15.03 12.35 5.79
C LYS A 293 -16.38 11.77 5.36
N ASN A 294 -16.72 11.68 4.10
CA ASN A 294 -17.98 11.13 3.61
C ASN A 294 -17.91 10.73 2.14
N ALA A 295 -18.80 9.83 1.71
CA ALA A 295 -18.87 9.30 0.35
C ALA A 295 -19.15 10.38 -0.70
N ARG A 296 -19.86 11.47 -0.35
CA ARG A 296 -20.14 12.58 -1.26
C ARG A 296 -18.86 13.32 -1.66
N THR A 297 -17.98 13.62 -0.70
CA THR A 297 -16.68 14.27 -0.97
C THR A 297 -15.84 13.44 -1.93
N VAL A 298 -15.83 12.11 -1.74
CA VAL A 298 -15.12 11.20 -2.64
C VAL A 298 -15.69 11.28 -4.06
N ARG A 299 -17.01 11.22 -4.21
CA ARG A 299 -17.67 11.33 -5.51
C ARG A 299 -17.37 12.64 -6.21
N GLU A 300 -17.50 13.76 -5.51
CA GLU A 300 -17.22 15.10 -6.06
C GLU A 300 -15.76 15.20 -6.56
N PHE A 301 -14.82 14.62 -5.82
CA PHE A 301 -13.40 14.56 -6.21
C PHE A 301 -13.20 13.76 -7.51
N GLU A 302 -13.74 12.53 -7.56
CA GLU A 302 -13.57 11.66 -8.71
C GLU A 302 -14.30 12.17 -9.97
N ASP A 303 -15.52 12.71 -9.83
CA ASP A 303 -16.28 13.29 -10.94
C ASP A 303 -15.57 14.53 -11.54
N LYS A 304 -15.00 15.37 -10.66
CA LYS A 304 -14.19 16.51 -11.05
C LYS A 304 -12.96 16.09 -11.84
N LEU A 305 -12.26 15.07 -11.34
CA LEU A 305 -11.06 14.55 -12.01
C LEU A 305 -11.41 13.87 -13.34
N GLN A 306 -12.46 13.04 -13.39
CA GLN A 306 -12.95 12.43 -14.62
C GLN A 306 -13.25 13.50 -15.69
N THR A 307 -13.93 14.57 -15.30
CA THR A 307 -14.27 15.67 -16.22
C THR A 307 -13.02 16.30 -16.81
N ARG A 308 -11.99 16.55 -15.99
CA ARG A 308 -10.71 17.12 -16.43
C ARG A 308 -9.88 16.18 -17.30
N LEU A 309 -10.03 14.87 -17.11
CA LEU A 309 -9.30 13.86 -17.88
C LEU A 309 -9.88 13.59 -19.27
N ARG A 310 -11.14 13.94 -19.55
CA ARG A 310 -11.85 13.58 -20.81
C ARG A 310 -11.08 13.96 -22.07
N GLU A 311 -10.62 15.20 -22.16
CA GLU A 311 -9.88 15.67 -23.34
C GLU A 311 -8.53 14.94 -23.49
N ARG A 312 -7.87 14.68 -22.39
CA ARG A 312 -6.60 13.97 -22.37
C ARG A 312 -6.77 12.51 -22.77
N LEU A 313 -7.78 11.81 -22.23
CA LEU A 313 -8.14 10.45 -22.62
C LEU A 313 -8.49 10.37 -24.10
N ALA A 314 -9.31 11.30 -24.61
CA ALA A 314 -9.66 11.35 -26.02
C ALA A 314 -8.41 11.54 -26.91
N SER A 315 -7.49 12.41 -26.52
CA SER A 315 -6.21 12.60 -27.23
C SER A 315 -5.34 11.35 -27.22
N ASP A 316 -5.20 10.67 -26.10
CA ASP A 316 -4.39 9.45 -25.99
C ASP A 316 -5.05 8.30 -26.79
N THR A 317 -6.38 8.17 -26.73
CA THR A 317 -7.14 7.18 -27.52
C THR A 317 -7.02 7.44 -29.02
N ALA A 318 -7.08 8.70 -29.47
CA ALA A 318 -6.92 9.05 -30.89
C ALA A 318 -5.53 8.67 -31.42
N LYS A 319 -4.47 8.87 -30.65
CA LYS A 319 -3.10 8.45 -31.02
C LYS A 319 -2.99 6.94 -31.17
N MET A 320 -3.56 6.18 -30.21
CA MET A 320 -3.61 4.71 -30.27
C MET A 320 -4.42 4.23 -31.49
N SER A 321 -5.59 4.85 -31.73
CA SER A 321 -6.45 4.51 -32.88
C SER A 321 -5.75 4.76 -34.23
N ALA A 322 -5.05 5.87 -34.37
CA ALA A 322 -4.30 6.18 -35.59
C ALA A 322 -3.17 5.17 -35.83
N MET A 323 -2.46 4.77 -34.76
CA MET A 323 -1.41 3.74 -34.88
C MET A 323 -2.00 2.37 -35.24
N LYS A 324 -3.10 1.96 -34.58
CA LYS A 324 -3.76 0.68 -34.86
C LYS A 324 -4.35 0.63 -36.28
N LEU A 325 -4.92 1.74 -36.76
CA LEU A 325 -5.40 1.84 -38.12
C LEU A 325 -4.28 1.58 -39.15
N ALA A 326 -3.09 2.17 -38.91
CA ALA A 326 -1.94 1.96 -39.80
C ALA A 326 -1.39 0.53 -39.72
N ASP A 327 -1.47 -0.12 -38.55
CA ASP A 327 -0.94 -1.47 -38.31
C ASP A 327 -1.90 -2.58 -38.81
N THR A 328 -3.22 -2.42 -38.62
CA THR A 328 -4.23 -3.49 -38.81
C THR A 328 -5.37 -3.13 -39.73
N GLY A 329 -5.55 -1.88 -40.14
CA GLY A 329 -6.73 -1.38 -40.85
C GLY A 329 -7.97 -1.16 -39.97
N ASP A 330 -7.93 -1.47 -38.65
CA ASP A 330 -9.02 -1.26 -37.69
C ASP A 330 -8.64 -0.20 -36.68
N PRO A 331 -9.31 0.98 -36.63
CA PRO A 331 -8.97 2.04 -35.67
C PRO A 331 -9.54 1.79 -34.28
N LYS A 332 -10.42 0.80 -34.07
CA LYS A 332 -11.15 0.63 -32.82
C LYS A 332 -10.24 0.05 -31.74
N ILE A 333 -9.94 0.85 -30.73
CA ILE A 333 -9.24 0.38 -29.52
C ILE A 333 -10.22 -0.43 -28.65
N ARG A 334 -9.71 -1.52 -28.06
CA ARG A 334 -10.42 -2.39 -27.11
C ARG A 334 -9.53 -2.59 -25.88
N SER A 335 -10.07 -3.19 -24.84
CA SER A 335 -9.34 -3.39 -23.57
C SER A 335 -8.01 -4.12 -23.74
N TRP A 336 -7.92 -5.11 -24.63
CA TRP A 336 -6.68 -5.84 -24.91
C TRP A 336 -5.68 -5.13 -25.85
N ASP A 337 -6.01 -3.92 -26.31
CA ASP A 337 -5.16 -3.18 -27.25
C ASP A 337 -4.35 -2.06 -26.62
N TRP A 338 -4.91 -1.40 -25.58
CA TRP A 338 -4.38 -0.12 -25.11
C TRP A 338 -2.96 -0.23 -24.57
N ARG A 339 -2.60 -1.31 -23.85
CA ARG A 339 -1.23 -1.49 -23.32
C ARG A 339 -0.22 -1.62 -24.45
N TYR A 340 -0.55 -2.42 -25.46
CA TYR A 340 0.29 -2.61 -26.62
C TYR A 340 0.52 -1.29 -27.37
N TYR A 341 -0.55 -0.58 -27.73
CA TYR A 341 -0.43 0.65 -28.51
C TYR A 341 0.18 1.80 -27.70
N LEU A 342 -0.03 1.92 -26.39
CA LEU A 342 0.72 2.85 -25.55
C LEU A 342 2.21 2.52 -25.54
N ASN A 343 2.60 1.25 -25.43
CA ASN A 343 4.00 0.86 -25.46
C ASN A 343 4.63 1.16 -26.84
N GLN A 344 3.92 0.88 -27.94
CA GLN A 344 4.39 1.22 -29.29
C GLN A 344 4.53 2.75 -29.48
N LEU A 345 3.59 3.55 -28.99
CA LEU A 345 3.67 5.01 -28.98
C LEU A 345 4.88 5.51 -28.17
N ARG A 346 5.14 4.91 -27.02
CA ARG A 346 6.28 5.24 -26.17
C ARG A 346 7.61 4.94 -26.88
N LYS A 347 7.71 3.78 -27.54
CA LYS A 347 8.87 3.41 -28.37
C LYS A 347 9.07 4.37 -29.54
N ARG A 348 7.99 4.74 -30.25
CA ARG A 348 8.05 5.63 -31.41
C ARG A 348 8.37 7.08 -31.05
N ASP A 349 7.63 7.64 -30.09
CA ASP A 349 7.63 9.10 -29.82
C ASP A 349 8.74 9.53 -28.85
N TYR A 350 9.19 8.59 -27.99
CA TYR A 350 10.23 8.86 -26.98
C TYR A 350 11.50 8.02 -27.19
N ALA A 351 11.50 7.10 -28.13
CA ALA A 351 12.60 6.15 -28.34
C ALA A 351 13.00 5.42 -27.04
N LEU A 352 11.99 5.00 -26.25
CA LEU A 352 12.16 4.25 -25.01
C LEU A 352 11.82 2.79 -25.28
N ASP A 353 12.79 1.92 -25.07
CA ASP A 353 12.64 0.46 -25.08
C ASP A 353 12.98 -0.07 -23.69
N ASP A 354 12.01 -0.75 -23.06
CA ASP A 354 12.16 -1.23 -21.69
C ASP A 354 13.26 -2.28 -21.55
N GLU A 355 13.51 -3.11 -22.58
CA GLU A 355 14.61 -4.08 -22.56
C GLU A 355 15.99 -3.39 -22.59
N GLN A 356 16.12 -2.28 -23.31
CA GLN A 356 17.34 -1.49 -23.31
C GLN A 356 17.53 -0.74 -21.98
N ILE A 357 16.43 -0.19 -21.44
CA ILE A 357 16.47 0.58 -20.19
C ILE A 357 16.80 -0.33 -19.02
N ARG A 358 16.16 -1.51 -18.92
CA ARG A 358 16.37 -2.44 -17.81
C ARG A 358 17.81 -2.92 -17.69
N ALA A 359 18.57 -2.99 -18.78
CA ALA A 359 19.99 -3.36 -18.76
C ALA A 359 20.84 -2.44 -17.87
N TYR A 360 20.37 -1.24 -17.58
CA TYR A 360 21.02 -0.27 -16.69
C TYR A 360 20.60 -0.40 -15.21
N PHE A 361 19.63 -1.25 -14.86
CA PHE A 361 19.12 -1.37 -13.50
C PHE A 361 19.36 -2.76 -12.90
N PRO A 362 20.62 -3.16 -12.65
CA PRO A 362 20.90 -4.36 -11.86
C PRO A 362 20.28 -4.21 -10.47
N ALA A 363 19.58 -5.24 -9.98
CA ALA A 363 18.82 -5.17 -8.73
C ALA A 363 19.66 -4.74 -7.53
N ASP A 364 20.88 -5.25 -7.40
CA ASP A 364 21.80 -4.88 -6.31
C ASP A 364 22.21 -3.41 -6.38
N LYS A 365 22.42 -2.87 -7.60
CA LYS A 365 22.74 -1.45 -7.83
C LYS A 365 21.55 -0.57 -7.48
N VAL A 366 20.34 -0.97 -7.89
CA VAL A 366 19.11 -0.25 -7.55
C VAL A 366 18.91 -0.23 -6.02
N MET A 367 19.06 -1.37 -5.34
CA MET A 367 18.95 -1.45 -3.89
C MET A 367 19.96 -0.55 -3.18
N SER A 368 21.23 -0.60 -3.58
CA SER A 368 22.28 0.23 -2.97
C SER A 368 22.06 1.73 -3.21
N GLY A 369 21.67 2.11 -4.44
CA GLY A 369 21.35 3.50 -4.78
C GLY A 369 20.10 4.01 -4.05
N MET A 370 19.06 3.17 -3.90
CA MET A 370 17.90 3.49 -3.09
C MET A 370 18.30 3.74 -1.63
N PHE A 371 19.11 2.88 -1.04
CA PHE A 371 19.60 3.08 0.33
C PHE A 371 20.40 4.38 0.48
N GLU A 372 21.20 4.76 -0.53
CA GLU A 372 21.93 6.04 -0.52
C GLU A 372 20.97 7.24 -0.54
N VAL A 373 19.92 7.21 -1.39
CA VAL A 373 18.89 8.25 -1.45
C VAL A 373 18.18 8.39 -0.10
N TYR A 374 17.69 7.29 0.46
CA TYR A 374 16.95 7.32 1.73
C TYR A 374 17.87 7.66 2.92
N SER A 375 19.13 7.24 2.89
CA SER A 375 20.10 7.64 3.93
C SER A 375 20.36 9.14 3.90
N THR A 376 20.52 9.72 2.71
CA THR A 376 20.73 11.16 2.53
C THR A 376 19.52 11.96 3.03
N LEU A 377 18.32 11.53 2.67
CA LEU A 377 17.07 12.23 3.03
C LEU A 377 16.71 12.07 4.51
N LEU A 378 16.71 10.83 4.99
CA LEU A 378 16.14 10.50 6.30
C LEU A 378 17.18 10.41 7.42
N GLY A 379 18.47 10.52 7.10
CA GLY A 379 19.55 10.48 8.09
C GLY A 379 19.70 9.12 8.75
N VAL A 380 19.39 8.01 8.04
CA VAL A 380 19.55 6.64 8.53
C VAL A 380 20.55 5.85 7.71
N GLN A 381 20.99 4.71 8.22
CA GLN A 381 21.86 3.76 7.54
C GLN A 381 21.21 2.40 7.48
N PHE A 382 21.48 1.66 6.40
CA PHE A 382 20.98 0.31 6.19
C PHE A 382 22.15 -0.68 6.25
N ARG A 383 22.07 -1.65 7.19
CA ARG A 383 23.12 -2.68 7.34
C ARG A 383 22.49 -4.06 7.18
N ARG A 384 22.99 -4.85 6.24
CA ARG A 384 22.56 -6.24 6.07
C ARG A 384 23.01 -7.07 7.27
N ALA A 385 22.11 -7.93 7.77
CA ALA A 385 22.41 -8.93 8.80
C ALA A 385 22.66 -10.30 8.12
N PRO A 386 23.91 -10.68 7.83
CA PRO A 386 24.21 -11.84 6.97
C PRO A 386 23.81 -13.18 7.59
N ASP A 387 23.84 -13.27 8.93
CA ASP A 387 23.54 -14.52 9.67
C ASP A 387 22.06 -14.66 10.06
N ALA A 388 21.20 -13.77 9.55
CA ALA A 388 19.78 -13.81 9.86
C ALA A 388 19.12 -15.07 9.28
N LYS A 389 18.29 -15.74 10.07
CA LYS A 389 17.43 -16.82 9.57
C LYS A 389 16.36 -16.25 8.67
N VAL A 390 16.21 -16.80 7.48
CA VAL A 390 15.24 -16.40 6.46
C VAL A 390 14.44 -17.62 6.00
N TRP A 391 13.32 -17.40 5.33
CA TRP A 391 12.39 -18.47 4.90
C TRP A 391 12.65 -18.99 3.49
N ALA A 392 13.49 -18.30 2.71
CA ALA A 392 13.85 -18.72 1.37
C ALA A 392 15.19 -18.10 0.96
N ASP A 393 15.85 -18.72 -0.03
CA ASP A 393 17.05 -18.16 -0.65
C ASP A 393 16.72 -16.81 -1.30
N GLY A 394 17.67 -15.86 -1.24
CA GLY A 394 17.50 -14.51 -1.78
C GLY A 394 16.76 -13.53 -0.88
N VAL A 395 16.17 -13.98 0.25
CA VAL A 395 15.65 -13.09 1.29
C VAL A 395 16.79 -12.53 2.13
N SER A 396 16.70 -11.27 2.50
CA SER A 396 17.70 -10.61 3.35
C SER A 396 17.06 -9.82 4.48
N LEU A 397 17.67 -9.85 5.66
CA LEU A 397 17.32 -8.97 6.78
C LEU A 397 18.25 -7.76 6.78
N TYR A 398 17.68 -6.58 6.98
CA TYR A 398 18.40 -5.33 7.15
C TYR A 398 18.06 -4.67 8.49
N GLU A 399 19.05 -4.05 9.07
CA GLU A 399 18.94 -3.15 10.21
C GLU A 399 18.90 -1.70 9.69
N VAL A 400 17.96 -0.91 10.21
CA VAL A 400 17.89 0.54 10.01
C VAL A 400 18.51 1.20 11.24
N ARG A 401 19.51 2.02 11.04
CA ARG A 401 20.26 2.65 12.13
C ARG A 401 20.29 4.18 11.99
N ASP A 402 20.17 4.86 13.11
CA ASP A 402 20.37 6.31 13.26
C ASP A 402 21.65 6.50 14.08
N GLY A 403 22.79 6.71 13.42
CA GLY A 403 24.12 6.53 13.99
C GLY A 403 24.32 5.08 14.44
N GLU A 404 24.70 4.90 15.72
CA GLU A 404 24.84 3.55 16.31
C GLU A 404 23.52 2.97 16.85
N ARG A 405 22.45 3.76 16.90
CA ARG A 405 21.16 3.33 17.43
C ARG A 405 20.39 2.51 16.39
N LEU A 406 20.02 1.29 16.73
CA LEU A 406 19.08 0.48 15.95
C LEU A 406 17.69 1.12 16.08
N VAL A 407 17.05 1.49 14.96
CA VAL A 407 15.71 2.12 14.97
C VAL A 407 14.64 1.22 14.39
N ALA A 408 14.98 0.33 13.47
CA ALA A 408 14.06 -0.64 12.87
C ALA A 408 14.80 -1.82 12.26
N LYS A 409 14.02 -2.85 11.90
CA LYS A 409 14.48 -3.97 11.05
C LYS A 409 13.48 -4.18 9.92
N PHE A 410 13.96 -4.65 8.77
CA PHE A 410 13.08 -5.12 7.72
C PHE A 410 13.69 -6.29 6.95
N TYR A 411 12.82 -7.21 6.52
CA TYR A 411 13.18 -8.22 5.55
C TYR A 411 12.88 -7.72 4.13
N ALA A 412 13.72 -8.08 3.17
CA ALA A 412 13.49 -7.87 1.73
C ALA A 412 13.37 -9.23 1.04
N ASP A 413 12.21 -9.50 0.47
CA ASP A 413 11.88 -10.70 -0.29
C ASP A 413 11.52 -10.27 -1.73
N LEU A 414 12.50 -10.31 -2.63
CA LEU A 414 12.45 -9.61 -3.90
C LEU A 414 11.92 -10.43 -5.08
N PHE A 415 12.01 -11.77 -5.03
CA PHE A 415 11.77 -12.61 -6.21
C PHE A 415 10.58 -13.55 -6.05
N PRO A 416 9.86 -13.85 -7.16
CA PRO A 416 8.73 -14.75 -7.13
C PRO A 416 9.15 -16.22 -6.85
N ARG A 417 8.27 -16.95 -6.18
CA ARG A 417 8.36 -18.40 -6.00
C ARG A 417 6.96 -18.99 -5.83
N PRO A 418 6.79 -20.32 -5.96
CA PRO A 418 5.50 -20.98 -5.70
C PRO A 418 4.98 -20.67 -4.30
N GLY A 419 3.70 -20.31 -4.21
CA GLY A 419 3.03 -20.03 -2.95
C GLY A 419 3.34 -18.66 -2.32
N LYS A 420 4.17 -17.82 -2.93
CA LYS A 420 4.42 -16.45 -2.48
C LYS A 420 3.30 -15.51 -2.92
N TYR A 421 2.98 -14.54 -2.08
CA TYR A 421 2.08 -13.42 -2.39
C TYR A 421 2.46 -12.76 -3.72
N GLY A 422 1.47 -12.59 -4.60
CA GLY A 422 1.73 -12.26 -6.01
C GLY A 422 1.88 -10.77 -6.33
N HIS A 423 1.56 -9.87 -5.39
CA HIS A 423 1.70 -8.43 -5.56
C HIS A 423 2.93 -7.89 -4.82
N ALA A 424 3.23 -6.59 -4.99
CA ALA A 424 4.13 -5.87 -4.11
C ALA A 424 3.35 -5.43 -2.86
N ALA A 425 3.99 -5.49 -1.69
CA ALA A 425 3.46 -4.95 -0.44
C ALA A 425 4.53 -4.86 0.64
N ALA A 426 4.37 -3.90 1.55
CA ALA A 426 5.08 -3.84 2.82
C ALA A 426 4.16 -4.31 3.95
N PHE A 427 4.62 -5.30 4.72
CA PHE A 427 3.87 -5.90 5.82
C PHE A 427 4.48 -5.50 7.17
N PRO A 428 3.87 -4.58 7.95
CA PRO A 428 4.32 -4.25 9.30
C PRO A 428 3.92 -5.38 10.26
N LEU A 429 4.90 -6.17 10.72
CA LEU A 429 4.67 -7.33 11.61
C LEU A 429 4.82 -7.00 13.08
N THR A 430 5.63 -6.01 13.42
CA THR A 430 5.84 -5.55 14.78
C THR A 430 5.80 -4.03 14.78
N PRO A 431 4.87 -3.40 15.50
CA PRO A 431 4.79 -1.95 15.58
C PRO A 431 5.90 -1.37 16.47
N GLY A 432 6.34 -0.15 16.17
CA GLY A 432 7.11 0.65 17.14
C GLY A 432 6.17 1.15 18.22
N ARG A 433 6.51 0.92 19.51
CA ARG A 433 5.73 1.37 20.66
C ARG A 433 6.56 1.43 21.93
N GLU A 434 6.12 2.16 22.94
CA GLU A 434 6.74 2.14 24.25
C GLU A 434 6.36 0.88 25.05
N LEU A 435 7.35 0.23 25.63
CA LEU A 435 7.22 -0.88 26.58
C LEU A 435 7.91 -0.51 27.89
N ARG A 436 7.66 -1.29 28.96
CA ARG A 436 8.32 -1.06 30.27
C ARG A 436 9.85 -1.06 30.20
N GLY A 437 10.44 -1.83 29.27
CA GLY A 437 11.89 -1.97 29.10
C GLY A 437 12.52 -0.97 28.14
N GLY A 438 11.74 -0.17 27.43
CA GLY A 438 12.21 0.76 26.40
C GLY A 438 11.29 0.79 25.19
N TYR A 439 11.80 1.33 24.06
CA TYR A 439 11.03 1.40 22.82
C TYR A 439 11.20 0.11 22.00
N GLN A 440 10.09 -0.53 21.61
CA GLN A 440 10.07 -1.72 20.76
C GLN A 440 10.52 -1.35 19.35
N VAL A 441 11.54 -2.06 18.84
CA VAL A 441 12.06 -1.87 17.50
C VAL A 441 11.05 -2.43 16.48
N PRO A 442 10.50 -1.63 15.53
CA PRO A 442 9.58 -2.12 14.54
C PRO A 442 10.23 -3.11 13.57
N LEU A 443 9.41 -4.06 13.08
CA LEU A 443 9.81 -5.04 12.07
C LEU A 443 8.79 -5.03 10.93
N THR A 444 9.28 -4.83 9.71
CA THR A 444 8.48 -4.83 8.48
C THR A 444 9.03 -5.86 7.49
N VAL A 445 8.20 -6.40 6.62
CA VAL A 445 8.63 -7.23 5.50
C VAL A 445 8.25 -6.56 4.19
N LEU A 446 9.25 -6.31 3.35
CA LEU A 446 9.08 -5.90 1.97
C LEU A 446 8.94 -7.15 1.10
N VAL A 447 7.79 -7.34 0.47
CA VAL A 447 7.54 -8.41 -0.49
C VAL A 447 7.30 -7.80 -1.86
N VAL A 448 8.12 -8.19 -2.85
CA VAL A 448 7.93 -7.81 -4.26
C VAL A 448 8.18 -9.03 -5.16
N ASN A 449 7.84 -8.95 -6.43
CA ASN A 449 7.97 -10.06 -7.37
C ASN A 449 8.68 -9.60 -8.63
N PHE A 450 9.93 -9.16 -8.46
CA PHE A 450 10.77 -8.68 -9.57
C PHE A 450 11.22 -9.81 -10.47
N THR A 451 11.60 -9.47 -11.68
CA THR A 451 12.18 -10.42 -12.64
C THR A 451 13.44 -11.06 -12.04
N PRO A 452 13.45 -12.39 -11.83
CA PRO A 452 14.56 -13.06 -11.15
C PRO A 452 15.82 -13.13 -12.01
N PRO A 453 17.01 -13.36 -11.40
CA PRO A 453 18.24 -13.62 -12.12
C PRO A 453 18.10 -14.84 -13.03
N GLN A 454 18.76 -14.81 -14.20
CA GLN A 454 18.67 -15.89 -15.18
C GLN A 454 20.06 -16.21 -15.76
N GLY A 455 20.33 -17.49 -16.03
CA GLY A 455 21.54 -17.90 -16.76
C GLY A 455 22.88 -17.53 -16.13
N GLY A 456 22.91 -17.20 -14.83
CA GLY A 456 24.09 -16.71 -14.14
C GLY A 456 24.24 -15.17 -14.19
N GLU A 457 23.38 -14.48 -14.95
CA GLU A 457 23.33 -13.01 -14.96
C GLU A 457 22.54 -12.47 -13.77
N PRO A 458 22.90 -11.30 -13.21
CA PRO A 458 22.16 -10.65 -12.13
C PRO A 458 20.73 -10.29 -12.58
N ALA A 459 19.82 -10.15 -11.62
CA ALA A 459 18.49 -9.64 -11.91
C ALA A 459 18.57 -8.18 -12.39
N HIS A 460 17.89 -7.86 -13.47
CA HIS A 460 17.73 -6.50 -13.98
C HIS A 460 16.28 -6.07 -13.88
N LEU A 461 16.04 -4.90 -13.26
CA LEU A 461 14.71 -4.37 -13.03
C LEU A 461 14.23 -3.51 -14.19
N THR A 462 12.94 -3.57 -14.50
CA THR A 462 12.31 -2.56 -15.35
C THR A 462 12.18 -1.24 -14.57
N LEU A 463 12.01 -0.12 -15.26
CA LEU A 463 11.80 1.18 -14.61
C LEU A 463 10.55 1.16 -13.70
N ASN A 464 9.51 0.42 -14.09
CA ASN A 464 8.30 0.25 -13.27
C ASN A 464 8.58 -0.58 -11.99
N GLU A 465 9.44 -1.61 -12.06
CA GLU A 465 9.86 -2.36 -10.87
C GLU A 465 10.71 -1.49 -9.94
N VAL A 466 11.52 -0.57 -10.48
CA VAL A 466 12.25 0.43 -9.67
C VAL A 466 11.29 1.40 -8.99
N GLU A 467 10.27 1.90 -9.69
CA GLU A 467 9.21 2.76 -9.12
C GLU A 467 8.47 2.04 -8.00
N THR A 468 8.04 0.78 -8.25
CA THR A 468 7.38 -0.07 -7.25
C THR A 468 8.26 -0.28 -6.01
N LEU A 469 9.58 -0.48 -6.20
CA LEU A 469 10.50 -0.63 -5.07
C LEU A 469 10.55 0.63 -4.20
N PHE A 470 10.59 1.82 -4.80
CA PHE A 470 10.59 3.09 -4.07
C PHE A 470 9.27 3.31 -3.33
N HIS A 471 8.14 2.93 -3.95
CA HIS A 471 6.81 2.97 -3.35
C HIS A 471 6.77 2.09 -2.08
N GLU A 472 7.03 0.80 -2.23
CA GLU A 472 6.95 -0.16 -1.11
C GLU A 472 7.97 0.16 -0.01
N PHE A 473 9.15 0.64 -0.40
CA PHE A 473 10.14 1.07 0.58
C PHE A 473 9.72 2.36 1.31
N GLY A 474 8.87 3.18 0.72
CA GLY A 474 8.18 4.29 1.38
C GLY A 474 7.33 3.81 2.57
N HIS A 475 6.55 2.75 2.40
CA HIS A 475 5.81 2.11 3.49
C HIS A 475 6.71 1.49 4.55
N VAL A 476 7.80 0.83 4.13
CA VAL A 476 8.82 0.30 5.06
C VAL A 476 9.36 1.43 5.94
N MET A 477 9.71 2.58 5.36
CA MET A 477 10.24 3.73 6.13
C MET A 477 9.16 4.37 7.01
N HIS A 478 7.91 4.47 6.54
CA HIS A 478 6.80 4.97 7.35
C HIS A 478 6.57 4.11 8.60
N SER A 479 6.61 2.78 8.45
CA SER A 479 6.53 1.84 9.58
C SER A 479 7.77 1.89 10.48
N SER A 480 8.96 2.04 9.88
CA SER A 480 10.26 1.96 10.57
C SER A 480 10.60 3.19 11.41
N LEU A 481 10.21 4.39 10.96
CA LEU A 481 10.65 5.65 11.58
C LEU A 481 9.64 6.24 12.55
N THR A 482 8.60 5.49 12.89
CA THR A 482 7.60 5.90 13.87
C THR A 482 8.23 6.18 15.24
N THR A 483 7.69 7.19 15.92
CA THR A 483 8.02 7.52 17.32
C THR A 483 6.77 7.50 18.22
N ALA A 484 5.71 6.87 17.74
CA ALA A 484 4.45 6.75 18.47
C ALA A 484 4.63 5.92 19.75
N GLN A 485 3.97 6.33 20.83
CA GLN A 485 4.01 5.61 22.10
C GLN A 485 3.17 4.33 22.10
N TYR A 486 2.15 4.26 21.23
CA TYR A 486 1.16 3.18 21.19
C TYR A 486 1.11 2.54 19.81
N ALA A 487 0.89 1.23 19.76
CA ALA A 487 0.79 0.48 18.51
C ALA A 487 -0.34 1.01 17.60
N THR A 488 -1.49 1.34 18.18
CA THR A 488 -2.63 1.95 17.48
C THR A 488 -2.29 3.26 16.74
N LEU A 489 -1.26 3.98 17.20
CA LEU A 489 -0.82 5.25 16.61
C LEU A 489 0.40 5.11 15.70
N SER A 490 0.97 3.91 15.60
CA SER A 490 2.29 3.66 15.04
C SER A 490 2.29 3.52 13.51
N GLY A 491 3.30 4.11 12.87
CA GLY A 491 3.65 3.87 11.47
C GLY A 491 2.49 4.08 10.50
N THR A 492 2.20 3.06 9.71
CA THR A 492 1.16 3.08 8.67
C THR A 492 -0.28 2.96 9.18
N ASN A 493 -0.52 2.95 10.51
CA ASN A 493 -1.87 2.99 11.11
C ASN A 493 -2.53 4.38 10.99
N VAL A 494 -2.47 4.99 9.82
CA VAL A 494 -3.05 6.29 9.48
C VAL A 494 -4.37 6.14 8.71
N ALA A 495 -5.00 7.24 8.30
CA ALA A 495 -6.15 7.18 7.40
C ALA A 495 -5.75 6.49 6.08
N THR A 496 -6.62 5.59 5.56
CA THR A 496 -6.34 4.81 4.36
C THR A 496 -6.13 5.69 3.13
N ASP A 497 -6.83 6.83 3.06
CA ASP A 497 -6.66 7.82 1.99
C ASP A 497 -5.46 8.76 2.18
N PHE A 498 -4.62 8.51 3.21
CA PHE A 498 -3.34 9.17 3.41
C PHE A 498 -2.16 8.19 3.35
N VAL A 499 -2.37 6.92 3.63
CA VAL A 499 -1.29 5.92 3.79
C VAL A 499 -0.39 5.83 2.56
N GLU A 500 -0.95 6.07 1.37
CA GLU A 500 -0.23 6.06 0.09
C GLU A 500 0.50 7.38 -0.22
N ALA A 501 0.18 8.49 0.46
CA ALA A 501 0.81 9.77 0.15
C ALA A 501 2.34 9.77 0.40
N PRO A 502 2.86 9.17 1.50
CA PRO A 502 4.28 9.03 1.70
C PRO A 502 4.98 8.13 0.67
N SER A 503 4.40 7.00 0.31
CA SER A 503 4.98 6.04 -0.64
C SER A 503 4.98 6.61 -2.07
N GLN A 504 3.85 7.13 -2.55
CA GLN A 504 3.71 7.76 -3.86
C GLN A 504 4.57 9.03 -4.01
N MET A 505 4.78 9.78 -2.94
CA MET A 505 5.70 10.92 -3.00
C MET A 505 7.11 10.46 -3.37
N LEU A 506 7.58 9.36 -2.78
CA LEU A 506 8.94 8.85 -2.97
C LEU A 506 9.17 8.25 -4.37
N GLU A 507 8.14 7.87 -5.11
CA GLU A 507 8.24 7.49 -6.54
C GLU A 507 8.82 8.62 -7.41
N ASN A 508 8.64 9.89 -7.01
CA ASN A 508 9.13 11.04 -7.79
C ASN A 508 10.66 11.06 -7.93
N TRP A 509 11.40 10.43 -7.00
CA TRP A 509 12.87 10.36 -7.08
C TRP A 509 13.37 9.51 -8.24
N VAL A 510 12.64 8.45 -8.62
CA VAL A 510 12.99 7.56 -9.73
C VAL A 510 13.12 8.29 -11.08
N TYR A 511 12.46 9.45 -11.23
CA TYR A 511 12.48 10.24 -12.45
C TYR A 511 13.43 11.44 -12.41
N ARG A 512 14.33 11.50 -11.41
CA ARG A 512 15.31 12.58 -11.27
C ARG A 512 16.67 12.17 -11.79
N PRO A 513 17.29 12.97 -12.67
CA PRO A 513 18.59 12.61 -13.25
C PRO A 513 19.68 12.33 -12.22
N GLU A 514 19.73 13.11 -11.12
CA GLU A 514 20.67 12.91 -10.02
C GLU A 514 20.45 11.59 -9.29
N VAL A 515 19.23 11.10 -9.20
CA VAL A 515 18.87 9.83 -8.57
C VAL A 515 19.07 8.67 -9.55
N LEU A 516 18.64 8.83 -10.81
CA LEU A 516 18.86 7.81 -11.84
C LEU A 516 20.34 7.43 -11.99
N LYS A 517 21.27 8.38 -11.79
CA LYS A 517 22.70 8.10 -11.74
C LYS A 517 23.11 7.18 -10.60
N LEU A 518 22.47 7.31 -9.44
CA LEU A 518 22.74 6.46 -8.27
C LEU A 518 22.19 5.05 -8.47
N LEU A 519 21.03 4.94 -9.16
CA LEU A 519 20.29 3.69 -9.33
C LEU A 519 20.78 2.85 -10.51
N SER A 520 21.54 3.43 -11.45
CA SER A 520 21.87 2.78 -12.71
C SER A 520 23.35 2.41 -12.83
N SER A 521 23.60 1.32 -13.55
CA SER A 521 24.92 0.87 -13.99
C SER A 521 24.74 -0.01 -15.23
N GLY A 522 25.17 0.47 -16.38
CA GLY A 522 25.15 -0.29 -17.63
C GLY A 522 26.18 -1.42 -17.69
N PRO A 523 26.21 -2.16 -18.79
CA PRO A 523 27.15 -3.26 -18.98
C PRO A 523 28.64 -2.86 -18.81
N ASP A 524 28.98 -1.61 -19.13
CA ASP A 524 30.32 -1.05 -19.00
C ASP A 524 30.55 -0.38 -17.62
N GLY A 525 29.62 -0.48 -16.70
CA GLY A 525 29.66 0.15 -15.36
C GLY A 525 29.24 1.63 -15.35
N GLU A 526 28.95 2.23 -16.52
CA GLU A 526 28.52 3.62 -16.63
C GLU A 526 27.04 3.79 -16.27
N PRO A 527 26.64 4.91 -15.65
CA PRO A 527 25.24 5.19 -15.36
C PRO A 527 24.43 5.39 -16.64
N LEU A 528 23.10 5.38 -16.50
CA LEU A 528 22.17 5.64 -17.58
C LEU A 528 22.52 6.96 -18.31
N PRO A 529 22.60 6.97 -19.66
CA PRO A 529 22.94 8.18 -20.42
C PRO A 529 22.00 9.36 -20.16
N ALA A 530 22.55 10.57 -20.05
CA ALA A 530 21.76 11.78 -19.73
C ALA A 530 20.61 12.04 -20.71
N GLU A 531 20.81 11.73 -22.00
CA GLU A 531 19.74 11.85 -22.99
C GLU A 531 18.59 10.88 -22.73
N LEU A 532 18.90 9.64 -22.32
CA LEU A 532 17.89 8.64 -21.97
C LEU A 532 17.13 9.04 -20.71
N MET A 533 17.82 9.59 -19.69
CA MET A 533 17.17 10.14 -18.48
C MET A 533 16.18 11.26 -18.84
N GLN A 534 16.54 12.16 -19.77
CA GLN A 534 15.63 13.22 -20.21
C GLN A 534 14.41 12.67 -20.96
N ARG A 535 14.60 11.64 -21.78
CA ARG A 535 13.48 10.97 -22.49
C ARG A 535 12.52 10.29 -21.52
N ILE A 536 13.04 9.59 -20.50
CA ILE A 536 12.26 8.97 -19.42
C ILE A 536 11.43 10.05 -18.70
N ALA A 537 12.04 11.15 -18.29
CA ALA A 537 11.35 12.24 -17.60
C ALA A 537 10.22 12.87 -18.45
N LYS A 538 10.43 13.01 -19.76
CA LYS A 538 9.41 13.51 -20.71
C LYS A 538 8.26 12.52 -20.90
N ALA A 539 8.57 11.22 -20.95
CA ALA A 539 7.56 10.19 -21.17
C ALA A 539 6.63 9.95 -19.97
N ARG A 540 6.97 10.42 -18.78
CA ARG A 540 6.16 10.23 -17.57
C ARG A 540 4.70 10.65 -17.69
N LYS A 541 4.39 11.58 -18.62
CA LYS A 541 3.06 12.17 -18.80
C LYS A 541 2.34 11.68 -20.05
N PHE A 542 2.95 10.81 -20.85
CA PHE A 542 2.46 10.58 -22.22
C PHE A 542 1.10 9.86 -22.27
N ASP A 543 0.84 8.99 -21.28
CA ASP A 543 -0.37 8.14 -21.17
C ASP A 543 -1.29 8.56 -20.02
N ALA A 544 -1.12 9.76 -19.49
CA ALA A 544 -1.83 10.24 -18.31
C ALA A 544 -3.36 10.16 -18.45
N GLY A 545 -3.90 10.39 -19.64
CA GLY A 545 -5.33 10.25 -19.90
C GLY A 545 -5.85 8.85 -19.63
N VAL A 546 -5.17 7.82 -20.16
CA VAL A 546 -5.56 6.42 -19.98
C VAL A 546 -5.29 5.96 -18.55
N LYS A 547 -4.07 6.24 -18.02
CA LYS A 547 -3.64 5.83 -16.68
C LYS A 547 -4.62 6.34 -15.61
N TYR A 548 -4.88 7.64 -15.60
CA TYR A 548 -5.71 8.25 -14.54
C TYR A 548 -7.21 8.03 -14.74
N SER A 549 -7.71 7.91 -15.97
CA SER A 549 -9.10 7.49 -16.20
C SER A 549 -9.35 6.07 -15.69
N ARG A 550 -8.37 5.17 -15.83
CA ARG A 550 -8.47 3.83 -15.25
C ARG A 550 -8.50 3.87 -13.72
N GLN A 551 -7.73 4.72 -13.08
CA GLN A 551 -7.79 4.89 -11.62
C GLN A 551 -9.15 5.44 -11.16
N VAL A 552 -9.71 6.41 -11.90
CA VAL A 552 -11.06 6.92 -11.65
C VAL A 552 -12.11 5.81 -11.83
N PHE A 553 -11.97 4.96 -12.85
CA PHE A 553 -12.85 3.79 -13.01
C PHE A 553 -12.84 2.89 -11.79
N LEU A 554 -11.64 2.57 -11.26
CA LEU A 554 -11.50 1.68 -10.12
C LEU A 554 -12.11 2.28 -8.84
N GLY A 555 -11.90 3.59 -8.60
CA GLY A 555 -12.48 4.30 -7.45
C GLY A 555 -14.00 4.45 -7.57
N GLN A 556 -14.51 4.86 -8.74
CA GLN A 556 -15.97 4.98 -8.96
C GLN A 556 -16.67 3.63 -8.91
N PHE A 557 -16.04 2.55 -9.38
CA PHE A 557 -16.58 1.20 -9.22
C PHE A 557 -16.72 0.83 -7.74
N ASP A 558 -15.66 0.99 -6.98
CA ASP A 558 -15.66 0.75 -5.53
C ASP A 558 -16.73 1.58 -4.81
N LEU A 559 -16.72 2.90 -5.05
CA LEU A 559 -17.69 3.80 -4.43
C LEU A 559 -19.14 3.45 -4.81
N TYR A 560 -19.39 3.08 -6.07
CA TYR A 560 -20.72 2.74 -6.56
C TYR A 560 -21.27 1.51 -5.86
N ILE A 561 -20.52 0.40 -5.82
CA ILE A 561 -21.00 -0.85 -5.21
C ILE A 561 -21.23 -0.69 -3.70
N HIS A 562 -20.47 0.15 -3.02
CA HIS A 562 -20.59 0.40 -1.58
C HIS A 562 -21.55 1.55 -1.20
N THR A 563 -22.10 2.27 -2.18
CA THR A 563 -23.18 3.26 -1.97
C THR A 563 -24.56 2.74 -2.37
N HIS A 564 -24.65 1.68 -3.22
CA HIS A 564 -25.91 1.12 -3.70
C HIS A 564 -26.32 -0.19 -3.00
N GLY A 565 -25.39 -0.83 -2.29
CA GLY A 565 -25.68 -1.94 -1.36
C GLY A 565 -26.17 -3.22 -2.02
N ALA A 566 -27.08 -3.92 -1.34
CA ALA A 566 -27.49 -5.31 -1.64
C ALA A 566 -28.17 -5.58 -2.99
N LYS A 567 -28.40 -4.56 -3.82
CA LYS A 567 -29.04 -4.70 -5.14
C LYS A 567 -28.05 -4.60 -6.29
N VAL A 568 -26.77 -4.56 -6.00
CA VAL A 568 -25.71 -4.39 -6.99
C VAL A 568 -25.37 -5.74 -7.61
N ASP A 569 -25.32 -5.79 -8.93
CA ASP A 569 -24.57 -6.76 -9.71
C ASP A 569 -23.19 -6.16 -9.96
N SER A 570 -22.17 -6.68 -9.28
CA SER A 570 -20.82 -6.11 -9.33
C SER A 570 -20.20 -6.26 -10.73
N ASP A 571 -20.47 -7.36 -11.45
CA ASP A 571 -19.94 -7.60 -12.78
C ASP A 571 -20.57 -6.66 -13.83
N ALA A 572 -21.89 -6.56 -13.85
CA ALA A 572 -22.59 -5.62 -14.73
C ALA A 572 -22.22 -4.16 -14.45
N THR A 573 -22.03 -3.81 -13.17
CA THR A 573 -21.61 -2.46 -12.78
C THR A 573 -20.20 -2.14 -13.25
N ALA A 574 -19.26 -3.06 -13.10
CA ALA A 574 -17.88 -2.88 -13.56
C ALA A 574 -17.84 -2.63 -15.08
N ARG A 575 -18.57 -3.45 -15.86
CA ARG A 575 -18.63 -3.33 -17.32
C ARG A 575 -19.22 -1.99 -17.75
N ARG A 576 -20.35 -1.58 -17.16
CA ARG A 576 -20.98 -0.28 -17.46
C ARG A 576 -20.05 0.90 -17.16
N LEU A 577 -19.42 0.93 -15.97
CA LEU A 577 -18.52 2.01 -15.60
C LEU A 577 -17.24 2.04 -16.45
N TRP A 578 -16.73 0.87 -16.84
CA TRP A 578 -15.61 0.81 -17.78
C TRP A 578 -15.95 1.50 -19.11
N GLU A 579 -17.10 1.17 -19.71
CA GLU A 579 -17.53 1.76 -20.97
C GLU A 579 -17.78 3.27 -20.86
N GLU A 580 -18.33 3.73 -19.73
CA GLU A 580 -18.61 5.15 -19.46
C GLU A 580 -17.33 5.97 -19.27
N ILE A 581 -16.29 5.39 -18.67
CA ILE A 581 -15.10 6.13 -18.23
C ILE A 581 -13.93 5.97 -19.20
N MET A 582 -13.65 4.73 -19.66
CA MET A 582 -12.47 4.44 -20.48
C MET A 582 -12.63 4.77 -21.96
N ALA A 583 -13.88 5.00 -22.44
CA ALA A 583 -14.19 5.33 -23.83
C ALA A 583 -13.80 4.24 -24.87
N PHE A 584 -13.49 3.02 -24.44
CA PHE A 584 -13.31 1.86 -25.31
C PHE A 584 -13.85 0.58 -24.64
N PRO A 585 -14.40 -0.37 -25.43
CA PRO A 585 -15.10 -1.52 -24.86
C PRO A 585 -14.15 -2.54 -24.24
N GLU A 586 -14.65 -3.20 -23.20
CA GLU A 586 -14.08 -4.40 -22.60
C GLU A 586 -14.49 -5.67 -23.37
N ASP A 587 -13.81 -6.79 -23.14
CA ASP A 587 -14.27 -8.09 -23.65
C ASP A 587 -15.59 -8.48 -22.96
N PRO A 588 -16.65 -8.82 -23.71
CA PRO A 588 -17.91 -9.26 -23.10
C PRO A 588 -17.80 -10.50 -22.22
N GLN A 589 -16.72 -11.27 -22.34
CA GLN A 589 -16.44 -12.45 -21.55
C GLN A 589 -15.55 -12.15 -20.31
N ALA A 590 -15.15 -10.90 -20.12
CA ALA A 590 -14.33 -10.50 -18.98
C ALA A 590 -15.20 -10.29 -17.73
N HIS A 591 -14.67 -10.72 -16.58
CA HIS A 591 -15.29 -10.61 -15.27
C HIS A 591 -14.34 -9.89 -14.30
N PHE A 592 -14.04 -8.62 -14.59
CA PHE A 592 -13.07 -7.81 -13.84
C PHE A 592 -13.29 -7.87 -12.32
N ALA A 593 -14.53 -7.75 -11.86
CA ALA A 593 -14.87 -7.71 -10.44
C ALA A 593 -14.42 -8.96 -9.66
N ALA A 594 -14.38 -10.14 -10.33
CA ALA A 594 -13.94 -11.39 -9.72
C ALA A 594 -12.46 -11.40 -9.32
N GLY A 595 -11.64 -10.64 -10.03
CA GLY A 595 -10.20 -10.54 -9.81
C GLY A 595 -9.76 -9.30 -9.00
N PHE A 596 -10.71 -8.42 -8.64
CA PHE A 596 -10.37 -7.15 -7.98
C PHE A 596 -10.22 -7.32 -6.46
N GLY A 597 -9.08 -7.88 -6.05
CA GLY A 597 -8.77 -8.25 -4.66
C GLY A 597 -8.87 -7.11 -3.64
N HIS A 598 -8.70 -5.84 -4.06
CA HIS A 598 -8.83 -4.67 -3.19
C HIS A 598 -10.18 -4.61 -2.47
N MET A 599 -11.25 -5.04 -3.12
CA MET A 599 -12.60 -5.04 -2.53
C MET A 599 -12.73 -6.01 -1.35
N MET A 600 -11.83 -6.96 -1.22
CA MET A 600 -11.82 -7.98 -0.17
C MET A 600 -10.54 -7.96 0.68
N GLY A 601 -9.68 -6.97 0.45
CA GLY A 601 -8.38 -6.79 1.12
C GLY A 601 -8.27 -5.51 1.96
N GLY A 602 -9.40 -4.91 2.38
CA GLY A 602 -9.40 -3.74 3.28
C GLY A 602 -9.42 -2.38 2.57
N TYR A 603 -9.58 -2.36 1.23
CA TYR A 603 -9.76 -1.14 0.44
C TYR A 603 -11.21 -0.93 -0.03
N ASP A 604 -12.16 -1.63 0.57
CA ASP A 604 -13.59 -1.47 0.30
C ASP A 604 -14.07 -0.07 0.70
N ALA A 605 -14.69 0.64 -0.24
CA ALA A 605 -15.00 2.07 -0.18
C ALA A 605 -13.77 2.97 0.11
N GLY A 606 -12.58 2.47 -0.20
CA GLY A 606 -11.30 3.12 0.07
C GLY A 606 -10.37 3.24 -1.14
N TYR A 607 -10.71 2.67 -2.31
CA TYR A 607 -9.82 2.65 -3.47
C TYR A 607 -9.51 4.07 -4.01
N TYR A 608 -10.42 5.02 -3.88
CA TYR A 608 -10.17 6.43 -4.21
C TYR A 608 -8.92 6.98 -3.52
N GLY A 609 -8.54 6.39 -2.39
CA GLY A 609 -7.39 6.77 -1.56
C GLY A 609 -6.08 6.84 -2.33
N TYR A 610 -5.89 6.00 -3.37
CA TYR A 610 -4.71 6.06 -4.24
C TYR A 610 -4.60 7.39 -4.99
N LEU A 611 -5.68 7.83 -5.65
CA LEU A 611 -5.69 9.13 -6.34
C LEU A 611 -5.69 10.31 -5.37
N TRP A 612 -6.43 10.18 -4.28
CA TRP A 612 -6.48 11.17 -3.22
C TRP A 612 -5.09 11.40 -2.60
N SER A 613 -4.40 10.32 -2.25
CA SER A 613 -3.03 10.36 -1.74
C SER A 613 -2.03 10.89 -2.76
N GLU A 614 -2.18 10.57 -4.06
CA GLU A 614 -1.29 11.05 -5.12
C GLU A 614 -1.35 12.57 -5.29
N VAL A 615 -2.52 13.19 -5.06
CA VAL A 615 -2.64 14.65 -5.01
C VAL A 615 -1.75 15.25 -3.92
N PHE A 616 -1.77 14.68 -2.71
CA PHE A 616 -0.92 15.15 -1.61
C PHE A 616 0.55 14.78 -1.81
N ALA A 617 0.83 13.61 -2.38
CA ALA A 617 2.18 13.17 -2.74
C ALA A 617 2.85 14.17 -3.69
N ALA A 618 2.12 14.59 -4.74
CA ALA A 618 2.61 15.61 -5.68
C ALA A 618 2.84 16.97 -5.00
N ASP A 619 1.98 17.35 -4.07
CA ASP A 619 2.10 18.61 -3.35
C ASP A 619 3.25 18.59 -2.33
N LEU A 620 3.41 17.51 -1.55
CA LEU A 620 4.55 17.29 -0.67
C LEU A 620 5.87 17.40 -1.43
N PHE A 621 5.95 16.80 -2.62
CA PHE A 621 7.15 16.83 -3.45
C PHE A 621 7.53 18.25 -3.92
N THR A 622 6.58 19.19 -3.98
CA THR A 622 6.87 20.60 -4.36
C THR A 622 7.91 21.24 -3.44
N ARG A 623 7.95 20.90 -2.16
CA ARG A 623 8.93 21.40 -1.21
C ARG A 623 10.33 20.89 -1.56
N PHE A 624 10.48 19.59 -1.82
CA PHE A 624 11.75 19.01 -2.27
C PHE A 624 12.20 19.58 -3.62
N ALA A 625 11.27 19.76 -4.57
CA ALA A 625 11.60 20.34 -5.86
C ALA A 625 12.12 21.80 -5.75
N ARG A 626 11.68 22.55 -4.75
CA ARG A 626 12.11 23.93 -4.48
C ARG A 626 13.41 24.00 -3.69
N GLU A 627 13.58 23.14 -2.69
CA GLU A 627 14.68 23.20 -1.70
C GLU A 627 15.85 22.27 -2.07
N GLY A 628 15.68 21.41 -3.07
CA GLY A 628 16.62 20.40 -3.54
C GLY A 628 16.13 18.98 -3.28
N VAL A 629 16.09 18.14 -4.32
CA VAL A 629 15.52 16.78 -4.24
C VAL A 629 16.29 15.83 -3.30
N LEU A 630 17.55 16.10 -3.02
CA LEU A 630 18.37 15.37 -2.05
C LEU A 630 18.76 16.25 -0.86
N ASN A 631 17.95 17.27 -0.54
CA ASN A 631 18.21 18.14 0.59
C ASN A 631 17.95 17.39 1.92
N PRO A 632 18.99 17.20 2.75
CA PRO A 632 18.86 16.43 3.99
C PRO A 632 18.05 17.15 5.07
N ASP A 633 17.95 18.49 5.02
CA ASP A 633 17.16 19.25 5.99
C ASP A 633 15.67 19.07 5.72
N THR A 634 15.25 19.21 4.45
CA THR A 634 13.88 18.92 4.01
C THR A 634 13.52 17.46 4.28
N GLY A 635 14.46 16.53 4.04
CA GLY A 635 14.29 15.12 4.34
C GLY A 635 14.10 14.83 5.84
N ARG A 636 14.85 15.50 6.72
CA ARG A 636 14.66 15.41 8.17
C ARG A 636 13.30 15.97 8.63
N ASP A 637 12.87 17.08 8.06
CA ASP A 637 11.52 17.61 8.34
C ASP A 637 10.45 16.60 7.90
N TYR A 638 10.59 16.02 6.72
CA TYR A 638 9.68 14.98 6.23
C TYR A 638 9.65 13.76 7.16
N ARG A 639 10.81 13.27 7.59
CA ARG A 639 10.91 12.20 8.58
C ARG A 639 10.17 12.53 9.87
N ASN A 640 10.41 13.74 10.42
CA ASN A 640 9.92 14.11 11.75
C ASN A 640 8.45 14.54 11.78
N ILE A 641 7.96 15.18 10.70
CA ILE A 641 6.61 15.72 10.62
C ILE A 641 5.64 14.69 10.04
N ILE A 642 6.05 13.92 9.00
CA ILE A 642 5.19 12.98 8.31
C ILE A 642 5.39 11.54 8.82
N LEU A 643 6.60 10.97 8.66
CA LEU A 643 6.81 9.55 8.91
C LEU A 643 6.79 9.17 10.39
N ALA A 644 7.36 10.00 11.25
CA ALA A 644 7.52 9.67 12.67
C ALA A 644 6.20 9.78 13.47
N LYS A 645 5.27 10.58 12.99
CA LYS A 645 4.03 10.91 13.72
C LYS A 645 2.98 9.82 13.63
N GLY A 646 2.91 9.05 12.52
CA GLY A 646 1.84 8.07 12.32
C GLY A 646 0.46 8.70 12.53
N ARG A 647 -0.36 8.09 13.38
CA ARG A 647 -1.75 8.54 13.68
C ARG A 647 -1.83 9.46 14.92
N THR A 648 -0.70 9.95 15.44
CA THR A 648 -0.70 10.83 16.62
C THR A 648 -1.36 12.18 16.37
N GLU A 649 -1.39 12.61 15.12
CA GLU A 649 -2.02 13.83 14.63
C GLU A 649 -2.82 13.55 13.34
N ASP A 650 -3.77 14.42 12.99
CA ASP A 650 -4.53 14.26 11.76
C ASP A 650 -3.67 14.58 10.52
N PRO A 651 -3.81 13.84 9.41
CA PRO A 651 -3.02 14.04 8.20
C PRO A 651 -3.05 15.46 7.65
N ASP A 652 -4.21 16.15 7.70
CA ASP A 652 -4.35 17.54 7.26
C ASP A 652 -3.45 18.51 8.04
N GLN A 653 -3.22 18.23 9.32
CA GLN A 653 -2.32 19.03 10.15
C GLN A 653 -0.87 18.78 9.76
N LEU A 654 -0.49 17.50 9.58
CA LEU A 654 0.85 17.11 9.15
C LEU A 654 1.22 17.73 7.79
N LEU A 655 0.28 17.68 6.85
CA LEU A 655 0.46 18.29 5.52
C LEU A 655 0.69 19.81 5.62
N ARG A 656 -0.13 20.53 6.40
CA ARG A 656 0.04 21.98 6.59
C ARG A 656 1.35 22.32 7.28
N GLU A 657 1.74 21.54 8.29
CA GLU A 657 3.01 21.74 9.00
C GLU A 657 4.20 21.58 8.06
N PHE A 658 4.23 20.48 7.28
CA PHE A 658 5.33 20.22 6.35
C PHE A 658 5.38 21.22 5.19
N LEU A 659 4.25 21.57 4.60
CA LEU A 659 4.17 22.47 3.44
C LEU A 659 4.32 23.95 3.82
N GLY A 660 4.02 24.32 5.07
CA GLY A 660 3.92 25.71 5.52
C GLY A 660 2.72 26.47 4.93
N ARG A 661 1.75 25.72 4.34
CA ARG A 661 0.52 26.27 3.70
C ARG A 661 -0.54 25.16 3.63
N ASN A 662 -1.76 25.53 3.22
CA ASN A 662 -2.77 24.53 2.89
C ASN A 662 -2.34 23.68 1.67
N PRO A 663 -2.67 22.38 1.64
CA PRO A 663 -2.45 21.52 0.48
C PRO A 663 -3.21 22.02 -0.76
N SER A 664 -2.69 21.71 -1.96
CA SER A 664 -3.28 22.07 -3.25
C SER A 664 -3.19 20.92 -4.26
N GLU A 665 -4.21 20.80 -5.14
CA GLU A 665 -4.20 19.85 -6.26
C GLU A 665 -3.35 20.32 -7.47
N ASP A 666 -2.87 21.56 -7.48
CA ASP A 666 -2.21 22.17 -8.64
C ASP A 666 -0.95 21.43 -9.08
N ALA A 667 -0.17 20.93 -8.11
CA ALA A 667 1.04 20.16 -8.39
C ALA A 667 0.71 18.86 -9.13
N PHE A 668 -0.31 18.14 -8.67
CA PHE A 668 -0.80 16.92 -9.30
C PHE A 668 -1.32 17.18 -10.72
N LEU A 669 -2.19 18.17 -10.90
CA LEU A 669 -2.72 18.53 -12.23
C LEU A 669 -1.61 18.90 -13.22
N LYS A 670 -0.61 19.65 -12.78
CA LYS A 670 0.58 19.96 -13.58
C LYS A 670 1.39 18.70 -13.89
N GLN A 671 1.52 17.80 -12.93
CA GLN A 671 2.25 16.53 -13.10
C GLN A 671 1.60 15.66 -14.18
N ILE A 672 0.28 15.56 -14.23
CA ILE A 672 -0.45 14.76 -15.22
C ILE A 672 -0.72 15.52 -16.54
N GLY A 673 -0.22 16.74 -16.67
CA GLY A 673 -0.32 17.55 -17.91
C GLY A 673 -1.69 18.15 -18.17
N ILE A 674 -2.50 18.36 -17.12
CA ILE A 674 -3.77 19.07 -17.16
C ILE A 674 -3.53 20.49 -16.62
N GLY A 675 -3.94 21.52 -17.38
CA GLY A 675 -3.75 22.92 -16.97
C GLY A 675 -4.43 23.20 -15.62
N ALA A 676 -3.79 23.98 -14.76
CA ALA A 676 -4.41 24.47 -13.54
C ALA A 676 -5.75 25.14 -13.91
N SER A 677 -6.81 24.84 -13.16
CA SER A 677 -8.09 25.53 -13.27
C SER A 677 -7.84 27.03 -13.14
N THR A 678 -8.20 27.81 -14.14
CA THR A 678 -8.47 29.24 -13.97
C THR A 678 -9.75 29.38 -13.15
N ALA A 679 -9.72 28.91 -11.90
CA ALA A 679 -10.78 29.20 -10.97
C ALA A 679 -10.70 30.70 -10.69
N SER A 680 -11.69 31.42 -11.19
CA SER A 680 -11.95 32.82 -10.94
C SER A 680 -11.67 33.23 -9.51
N LYS A 681 -10.94 34.32 -9.40
CA LYS A 681 -10.76 35.12 -8.17
C LYS A 681 -12.08 35.44 -7.48
#